data_56f7fcc632720da29a6cecaf45eb20c8
#
_entry.id   56f7fcc632720da29a6cecaf45eb20c8
#
_cell.length_a   1.000
_cell.length_b   1.000
_cell.length_c   1.000
_cell.angle_alpha   90.00
_cell.angle_beta   90.00
_cell.angle_gamma   90.00
#
_symmetry.space_group_name_H-M   'P 1'
#
loop_
_entity.id
_entity.type
_entity.pdbx_description
1 polymer ?
#
loop_
_entity_poly.entity_id
_entity_poly.type
_entity_poly.pdbx_seq_one_letter_code
_entity_poly.pdbx_strand_id
1 'polypeptide(L)'
;MTVRNLDFLLKPKSVALIGASRRPNSIGQVVAKNLFHAGFEGPIMPVNPRERAIEGVLAYGSVGDLPMAPDLAVICTPPETVPGLIAELGARGTRAAVVITAGFGELGAEGKALQQRVLDAARPHLLRVLGPNCLGIMIPGIGLNASFVHVAPLKGDVALVAQSGAVVTSVVDWATSRNIGFSHLISLGDKADVDFGDLLDYLAADPGVRAILLYVEAISNARKFMSAARAAARQKPVIVIKAGRSDEAAKAASSHTGALAGSDRVYDAAFRRAGVLRVRDLDELFDAVETLAMGLSATGGKRIGRRLAILTNGGGIGVMATDSLIEAGGQLAPLSAGTLAKLDTFLPPTWSKGNPVDIIGDATAKRYGDTLSALLDENDVDGFLVLNCPTAVGDSYWAAQAVVETITKHPRGRQRPVLTSWLGEGAAVASRALFANNQIPTYDTPGDAIRAFMHLVQYSTNQEQLMQSVDSIPEEFSVDEVRVRGIIDHALAEGRGWLTEYEAKQVLAAYAVPVVDTRRVTTPEEAAEAARAIGGRVALKILSPDITHKSDIGGVVLGIADPEQVRAEAEGMLERVRLARPDAVIEGFTVQQMAVRAGAHELIIGMTDDQLFGPVILFGQGGISVEVVADQALALPPLNMPLARELISHTLVYRLLRGYRNQPAAVIDDIAHTLIKISQLVTDFAEITELDINPLFADDKGVLALDARIKVAPPKRPGAARLAIRPYPKQLEEQVRLQNGEEYLIRPIRPEDEPAVRRAFERVFSENRQSDSQTSIPPLTHAAVVRLTQIDYDRDMGLVAVASPFRGPVAEIHGGVRISADPDGRTAEFRVTVLSGLQGRGLDHILMSKSLAYARDRGVGEVYGKVSRADGAVLALCRALGFREIEPVDGADMIEVRLALS
;
A
#
# COMPACT_ATOMS: atom_id res chain seq x y z
N MET A 1 -1.80 9.76 -14.69
CA MET A 1 -2.00 8.30 -14.63
C MET A 1 -0.96 7.62 -15.49
N THR A 2 -0.31 6.58 -15.00
CA THR A 2 0.77 5.86 -15.69
C THR A 2 0.26 4.87 -16.77
N VAL A 3 -1.02 4.94 -17.12
CA VAL A 3 -1.69 4.01 -18.05
C VAL A 3 -1.59 4.38 -19.52
N ARG A 4 -0.91 5.48 -19.87
CA ARG A 4 -0.77 5.91 -21.27
C ARG A 4 -0.18 4.81 -22.12
N ASN A 5 -0.79 4.55 -23.27
CA ASN A 5 -0.42 3.53 -24.25
C ASN A 5 -0.44 2.06 -23.75
N LEU A 6 -0.91 1.77 -22.51
CA LEU A 6 -1.04 0.38 -22.04
C LEU A 6 -2.16 -0.39 -22.74
N ASP A 7 -3.15 0.29 -23.36
CA ASP A 7 -4.14 -0.39 -24.19
C ASP A 7 -3.49 -1.10 -25.38
N PHE A 8 -2.42 -0.53 -25.96
CA PHE A 8 -1.68 -1.18 -27.03
C PHE A 8 -0.90 -2.43 -26.56
N LEU A 9 -0.57 -2.50 -25.27
CA LEU A 9 0.03 -3.69 -24.64
C LEU A 9 -1.01 -4.74 -24.29
N LEU A 10 -2.14 -4.34 -23.69
CA LEU A 10 -3.08 -5.24 -23.04
C LEU A 10 -4.38 -5.46 -23.84
N LYS A 11 -4.68 -4.64 -24.84
CA LYS A 11 -5.80 -4.76 -25.79
C LYS A 11 -5.35 -4.45 -27.23
N PRO A 12 -4.22 -5.01 -27.71
CA PRO A 12 -3.74 -4.72 -29.06
C PRO A 12 -4.74 -5.20 -30.12
N LYS A 13 -4.78 -4.51 -31.24
CA LYS A 13 -5.56 -4.91 -32.43
C LYS A 13 -4.68 -5.63 -33.45
N SER A 14 -3.35 -5.50 -33.34
CA SER A 14 -2.37 -6.14 -34.23
C SER A 14 -1.08 -6.45 -33.49
N VAL A 15 -0.41 -7.55 -33.83
CA VAL A 15 0.82 -8.03 -33.18
C VAL A 15 1.90 -8.33 -34.21
N ALA A 16 3.13 -7.84 -33.99
CA ALA A 16 4.30 -8.30 -34.71
C ALA A 16 5.17 -9.18 -33.79
N LEU A 17 5.59 -10.35 -34.27
CA LEU A 17 6.55 -11.21 -33.58
C LEU A 17 7.91 -11.12 -34.25
N ILE A 18 8.86 -10.42 -33.59
CA ILE A 18 10.20 -10.19 -34.13
C ILE A 18 11.16 -11.23 -33.57
N GLY A 19 11.81 -11.98 -34.45
CA GLY A 19 12.57 -13.18 -34.07
C GLY A 19 11.71 -14.44 -34.04
N ALA A 20 10.56 -14.42 -34.74
CA ALA A 20 9.79 -15.63 -35.04
C ALA A 20 10.69 -16.70 -35.68
N SER A 21 10.54 -17.97 -35.32
CA SER A 21 11.50 -19.03 -35.74
C SER A 21 10.79 -20.34 -36.06
N ARG A 22 11.39 -21.13 -36.97
CA ARG A 22 11.02 -22.55 -37.23
C ARG A 22 11.88 -23.51 -36.44
N ARG A 23 12.96 -23.02 -35.79
CA ARG A 23 13.87 -23.90 -35.05
C ARG A 23 13.13 -24.51 -33.85
N PRO A 24 13.05 -25.86 -33.78
CA PRO A 24 12.38 -26.54 -32.66
C PRO A 24 12.94 -26.10 -31.31
N ASN A 25 12.04 -25.93 -30.33
CA ASN A 25 12.37 -25.56 -28.93
C ASN A 25 13.08 -24.21 -28.78
N SER A 26 13.04 -23.33 -29.80
CA SER A 26 13.45 -21.94 -29.63
C SER A 26 12.29 -21.09 -29.07
N ILE A 27 12.60 -20.06 -28.29
CA ILE A 27 11.59 -19.16 -27.73
C ILE A 27 10.70 -18.57 -28.84
N GLY A 28 11.30 -18.09 -29.94
CA GLY A 28 10.55 -17.52 -31.07
C GLY A 28 9.61 -18.51 -31.76
N GLN A 29 9.91 -19.81 -31.73
CA GLN A 29 9.02 -20.87 -32.26
C GLN A 29 7.85 -21.14 -31.29
N VAL A 30 8.11 -21.25 -29.99
CA VAL A 30 7.07 -21.49 -28.98
C VAL A 30 6.10 -20.30 -28.91
N VAL A 31 6.61 -19.06 -28.92
CA VAL A 31 5.78 -17.85 -28.93
C VAL A 31 4.94 -17.78 -30.22
N ALA A 32 5.51 -18.10 -31.40
CA ALA A 32 4.76 -18.15 -32.64
C ALA A 32 3.59 -19.13 -32.55
N LYS A 33 3.86 -20.36 -32.07
CA LYS A 33 2.86 -21.40 -31.89
C LYS A 33 1.75 -20.93 -30.94
N ASN A 34 2.11 -20.37 -29.80
CA ASN A 34 1.15 -19.89 -28.81
C ASN A 34 0.29 -18.74 -29.39
N LEU A 35 0.89 -17.74 -30.04
CA LEU A 35 0.17 -16.64 -30.67
C LEU A 35 -0.83 -17.09 -31.73
N PHE A 36 -0.42 -17.99 -32.64
CA PHE A 36 -1.27 -18.42 -33.74
C PHE A 36 -2.41 -19.34 -33.31
N HIS A 37 -2.28 -20.06 -32.17
CA HIS A 37 -3.27 -21.03 -31.73
C HIS A 37 -4.16 -20.56 -30.56
N ALA A 38 -3.90 -19.38 -30.01
CA ALA A 38 -4.67 -18.86 -28.87
C ALA A 38 -6.03 -18.23 -29.25
N GLY A 39 -6.29 -18.02 -30.54
CA GLY A 39 -7.55 -17.43 -31.02
C GLY A 39 -7.57 -15.92 -31.08
N PHE A 40 -6.41 -15.27 -31.19
CA PHE A 40 -6.35 -13.82 -31.41
C PHE A 40 -6.89 -13.46 -32.81
N GLU A 41 -7.89 -12.59 -32.85
CA GLU A 41 -8.60 -12.24 -34.09
C GLU A 41 -7.87 -11.19 -34.95
N GLY A 42 -6.93 -10.46 -34.39
CA GLY A 42 -6.16 -9.43 -35.10
C GLY A 42 -5.01 -10.00 -35.98
N PRO A 43 -4.44 -9.20 -36.89
CA PRO A 43 -3.30 -9.63 -37.69
C PRO A 43 -2.08 -9.92 -36.79
N ILE A 44 -1.45 -11.09 -37.02
CA ILE A 44 -0.17 -11.49 -36.45
C ILE A 44 0.87 -11.51 -37.56
N MET A 45 1.91 -10.70 -37.44
CA MET A 45 2.95 -10.46 -38.46
C MET A 45 4.29 -11.01 -37.95
N PRO A 46 4.69 -12.23 -38.33
CA PRO A 46 6.00 -12.76 -37.98
C PRO A 46 7.12 -12.09 -38.77
N VAL A 47 8.20 -11.73 -38.08
CA VAL A 47 9.40 -11.13 -38.69
C VAL A 47 10.59 -12.04 -38.52
N ASN A 48 11.18 -12.49 -39.64
CA ASN A 48 12.42 -13.24 -39.71
C ASN A 48 13.15 -13.01 -41.01
N PRO A 49 14.44 -12.60 -41.02
CA PRO A 49 15.17 -12.28 -42.26
C PRO A 49 15.51 -13.52 -43.12
N ARG A 50 15.35 -14.74 -42.64
CA ARG A 50 15.73 -15.96 -43.29
C ARG A 50 14.56 -16.87 -43.65
N GLU A 51 13.42 -16.72 -43.01
CA GLU A 51 12.26 -17.59 -43.21
C GLU A 51 11.19 -16.89 -44.02
N ARG A 52 10.59 -17.55 -44.99
CA ARG A 52 9.49 -17.01 -45.80
C ARG A 52 8.12 -17.20 -45.15
N ALA A 53 8.00 -18.18 -44.27
CA ALA A 53 6.76 -18.44 -43.54
C ALA A 53 7.05 -19.07 -42.18
N ILE A 54 6.27 -18.74 -41.19
CA ILE A 54 6.28 -19.29 -39.82
C ILE A 54 4.90 -19.86 -39.52
N GLU A 55 4.80 -21.13 -39.10
CA GLU A 55 3.51 -21.81 -38.82
C GLU A 55 2.46 -21.60 -39.93
N GLY A 56 2.91 -21.55 -41.21
CA GLY A 56 2.02 -21.32 -42.36
C GLY A 56 1.67 -19.87 -42.66
N VAL A 57 2.07 -18.93 -41.83
CA VAL A 57 1.84 -17.48 -42.02
C VAL A 57 3.06 -16.84 -42.71
N LEU A 58 2.81 -15.95 -43.70
CA LEU A 58 3.86 -15.20 -44.40
C LEU A 58 4.73 -14.41 -43.41
N ALA A 59 6.04 -14.59 -43.46
CA ALA A 59 7.00 -13.85 -42.64
C ALA A 59 7.62 -12.69 -43.45
N TYR A 60 7.85 -11.58 -42.74
CA TYR A 60 8.48 -10.38 -43.23
C TYR A 60 9.98 -10.38 -42.94
N GLY A 61 10.80 -9.83 -43.87
CA GLY A 61 12.26 -9.82 -43.70
C GLY A 61 12.76 -8.90 -42.59
N SER A 62 12.08 -7.77 -42.41
CA SER A 62 12.43 -6.75 -41.43
C SER A 62 11.19 -6.04 -40.88
N VAL A 63 11.36 -5.17 -39.89
CA VAL A 63 10.30 -4.30 -39.37
C VAL A 63 9.85 -3.31 -40.48
N GLY A 64 10.78 -2.87 -41.33
CA GLY A 64 10.50 -1.99 -42.46
C GLY A 64 9.54 -2.58 -43.49
N ASP A 65 9.50 -3.90 -43.64
CA ASP A 65 8.66 -4.62 -44.60
C ASP A 65 7.22 -4.87 -44.12
N LEU A 66 6.91 -4.57 -42.86
CA LEU A 66 5.57 -4.78 -42.32
C LEU A 66 4.53 -3.94 -43.03
N PRO A 67 3.34 -4.49 -43.37
CA PRO A 67 2.32 -3.77 -44.14
C PRO A 67 1.66 -2.63 -43.32
N MET A 68 1.78 -2.67 -42.04
CA MET A 68 1.22 -1.67 -41.08
C MET A 68 2.09 -1.57 -39.83
N ALA A 69 1.93 -0.45 -39.11
CA ALA A 69 2.50 -0.36 -37.74
C ALA A 69 1.75 -1.31 -36.80
N PRO A 70 2.42 -2.26 -36.13
CA PRO A 70 1.76 -3.09 -35.14
C PRO A 70 1.45 -2.28 -33.87
N ASP A 71 0.33 -2.57 -33.22
CA ASP A 71 0.02 -2.03 -31.90
C ASP A 71 1.02 -2.56 -30.87
N LEU A 72 1.29 -3.86 -30.94
CA LEU A 72 2.19 -4.58 -30.05
C LEU A 72 3.30 -5.29 -30.82
N ALA A 73 4.55 -5.09 -30.41
CA ALA A 73 5.70 -5.86 -30.88
C ALA A 73 6.16 -6.84 -29.79
N VAL A 74 6.34 -8.13 -30.13
CA VAL A 74 6.93 -9.14 -29.25
C VAL A 74 8.33 -9.46 -29.77
N ILE A 75 9.36 -9.25 -28.96
CA ILE A 75 10.77 -9.30 -29.39
C ILE A 75 11.48 -10.49 -28.73
N CYS A 76 12.00 -11.39 -29.57
CA CYS A 76 12.73 -12.61 -29.20
C CYS A 76 14.12 -12.67 -29.88
N THR A 77 14.71 -11.54 -30.24
CA THR A 77 16.02 -11.43 -30.90
C THR A 77 17.15 -11.23 -29.90
N PRO A 78 18.45 -11.39 -30.27
CA PRO A 78 19.57 -11.10 -29.39
C PRO A 78 19.52 -9.70 -28.77
N PRO A 79 19.98 -9.54 -27.50
CA PRO A 79 19.80 -8.32 -26.72
C PRO A 79 20.39 -7.07 -27.38
N GLU A 80 21.50 -7.17 -28.10
CA GLU A 80 22.15 -6.04 -28.77
C GLU A 80 21.31 -5.43 -29.89
N THR A 81 20.37 -6.20 -30.46
CA THR A 81 19.50 -5.75 -31.55
C THR A 81 18.29 -4.95 -31.04
N VAL A 82 17.92 -5.15 -29.77
CA VAL A 82 16.66 -4.62 -29.21
C VAL A 82 16.56 -3.10 -29.26
N PRO A 83 17.59 -2.30 -28.88
CA PRO A 83 17.48 -0.83 -28.96
C PRO A 83 17.18 -0.31 -30.37
N GLY A 84 17.83 -0.89 -31.40
CA GLY A 84 17.58 -0.53 -32.80
C GLY A 84 16.16 -0.86 -33.27
N LEU A 85 15.67 -2.05 -32.90
CA LEU A 85 14.30 -2.49 -33.20
C LEU A 85 13.25 -1.60 -32.51
N ILE A 86 13.47 -1.21 -31.26
CA ILE A 86 12.56 -0.31 -30.53
C ILE A 86 12.51 1.08 -31.21
N ALA A 87 13.65 1.62 -31.64
CA ALA A 87 13.70 2.89 -32.36
C ALA A 87 12.93 2.81 -33.70
N GLU A 88 13.14 1.73 -34.48
CA GLU A 88 12.48 1.52 -35.79
C GLU A 88 10.96 1.34 -35.61
N LEU A 89 10.53 0.52 -34.66
CA LEU A 89 9.13 0.30 -34.32
C LEU A 89 8.44 1.60 -33.86
N GLY A 90 9.09 2.36 -32.99
CA GLY A 90 8.58 3.63 -32.49
C GLY A 90 8.41 4.67 -33.59
N ALA A 91 9.39 4.77 -34.53
CA ALA A 91 9.33 5.66 -35.71
C ALA A 91 8.18 5.28 -36.65
N ARG A 92 7.81 3.98 -36.73
CA ARG A 92 6.65 3.54 -37.53
C ARG A 92 5.29 3.77 -36.83
N GLY A 93 5.28 4.10 -35.54
CA GLY A 93 4.05 4.38 -34.81
C GLY A 93 3.62 3.29 -33.83
N THR A 94 4.41 2.21 -33.64
CA THR A 94 4.18 1.19 -32.60
C THR A 94 4.23 1.84 -31.21
N ARG A 95 3.32 1.43 -30.31
CA ARG A 95 3.15 2.05 -29.00
C ARG A 95 3.48 1.12 -27.82
N ALA A 96 3.58 -0.20 -28.05
CA ALA A 96 3.92 -1.16 -27.02
C ALA A 96 4.86 -2.25 -27.53
N ALA A 97 5.76 -2.71 -26.66
CA ALA A 97 6.63 -3.84 -26.91
C ALA A 97 6.76 -4.75 -25.69
N VAL A 98 6.79 -6.06 -25.92
CA VAL A 98 7.17 -7.08 -24.94
C VAL A 98 8.54 -7.59 -25.33
N VAL A 99 9.54 -7.39 -24.48
CA VAL A 99 10.92 -7.87 -24.71
C VAL A 99 11.15 -9.12 -23.88
N ILE A 100 11.03 -10.29 -24.54
CA ILE A 100 11.22 -11.60 -23.90
C ILE A 100 12.71 -11.88 -23.63
N THR A 101 13.56 -11.35 -24.51
CA THR A 101 15.00 -11.53 -24.49
C THR A 101 15.62 -11.18 -23.14
N ALA A 102 16.48 -12.07 -22.62
CA ALA A 102 17.37 -11.88 -21.49
C ALA A 102 18.72 -11.28 -21.94
N GLY A 103 19.58 -10.90 -21.01
CA GLY A 103 20.90 -10.30 -21.28
C GLY A 103 20.96 -8.80 -20.97
N PHE A 104 20.20 -8.36 -19.97
CA PHE A 104 20.08 -6.95 -19.55
C PHE A 104 20.49 -6.75 -18.10
N GLY A 105 19.60 -6.24 -17.26
CA GLY A 105 19.89 -5.85 -15.88
C GLY A 105 20.56 -6.93 -15.03
N GLU A 106 20.30 -8.19 -15.29
CA GLU A 106 20.90 -9.35 -14.65
C GLU A 106 22.41 -9.53 -14.94
N LEU A 107 22.90 -8.95 -16.03
CA LEU A 107 24.33 -8.98 -16.38
C LEU A 107 25.14 -7.83 -15.77
N GLY A 108 24.59 -7.13 -14.78
CA GLY A 108 25.30 -6.06 -14.08
C GLY A 108 25.36 -4.74 -14.86
N ALA A 109 26.50 -4.04 -14.80
CA ALA A 109 26.63 -2.67 -15.33
C ALA A 109 26.43 -2.58 -16.85
N GLU A 110 27.00 -3.50 -17.62
CA GLU A 110 26.88 -3.54 -19.08
C GLU A 110 25.44 -3.79 -19.52
N GLY A 111 24.77 -4.77 -18.86
CA GLY A 111 23.39 -5.06 -19.13
C GLY A 111 22.44 -3.89 -18.77
N LYS A 112 22.71 -3.18 -17.66
CA LYS A 112 21.99 -1.96 -17.30
C LYS A 112 22.16 -0.84 -18.31
N ALA A 113 23.38 -0.68 -18.85
CA ALA A 113 23.63 0.29 -19.91
C ALA A 113 22.87 -0.06 -21.20
N LEU A 114 22.77 -1.36 -21.54
CA LEU A 114 21.98 -1.81 -22.68
C LEU A 114 20.49 -1.56 -22.45
N GLN A 115 19.98 -1.87 -21.26
CA GLN A 115 18.61 -1.57 -20.86
C GLN A 115 18.29 -0.08 -20.97
N GLN A 116 19.21 0.80 -20.54
CA GLN A 116 19.05 2.24 -20.68
C GLN A 116 18.94 2.68 -22.14
N ARG A 117 19.71 2.08 -23.06
CA ARG A 117 19.59 2.36 -24.49
C ARG A 117 18.21 1.97 -25.06
N VAL A 118 17.62 0.89 -24.56
CA VAL A 118 16.24 0.51 -24.93
C VAL A 118 15.25 1.60 -24.51
N LEU A 119 15.37 2.11 -23.26
CA LEU A 119 14.51 3.18 -22.76
C LEU A 119 14.70 4.49 -23.53
N ASP A 120 15.93 4.85 -23.86
CA ASP A 120 16.24 6.07 -24.62
C ASP A 120 15.68 6.00 -26.04
N ALA A 121 15.66 4.80 -26.65
CA ALA A 121 15.04 4.57 -27.95
C ALA A 121 13.49 4.60 -27.90
N ALA A 122 12.89 4.14 -26.80
CA ALA A 122 11.44 4.08 -26.64
C ALA A 122 10.82 5.45 -26.30
N ARG A 123 11.52 6.25 -25.50
CA ARG A 123 11.02 7.51 -24.93
C ARG A 123 10.51 8.55 -25.95
N PRO A 124 11.20 8.84 -27.07
CA PRO A 124 10.72 9.82 -28.05
C PRO A 124 9.37 9.47 -28.68
N HIS A 125 9.02 8.19 -28.68
CA HIS A 125 7.81 7.64 -29.27
C HIS A 125 6.73 7.30 -28.27
N LEU A 126 7.00 7.49 -26.95
CA LEU A 126 6.16 7.02 -25.84
C LEU A 126 5.78 5.53 -26.00
N LEU A 127 6.71 4.74 -26.56
CA LEU A 127 6.56 3.31 -26.73
C LEU A 127 6.78 2.65 -25.36
N ARG A 128 5.77 1.93 -24.87
CA ARG A 128 5.83 1.25 -23.58
C ARG A 128 6.53 -0.11 -23.71
N VAL A 129 7.46 -0.38 -22.83
CA VAL A 129 8.27 -1.61 -22.85
C VAL A 129 7.97 -2.46 -21.63
N LEU A 130 7.46 -3.67 -21.85
CA LEU A 130 7.35 -4.73 -20.82
C LEU A 130 8.57 -5.63 -20.90
N GLY A 131 9.12 -5.98 -19.73
CA GLY A 131 10.39 -6.71 -19.65
C GLY A 131 11.57 -5.73 -19.47
N PRO A 132 12.76 -6.03 -20.01
CA PRO A 132 13.17 -7.30 -20.68
C PRO A 132 13.21 -8.50 -19.72
N ASN A 133 13.72 -9.66 -20.23
CA ASN A 133 13.87 -10.87 -19.43
C ASN A 133 12.55 -11.34 -18.80
N CYS A 134 11.49 -11.44 -19.60
CA CYS A 134 10.15 -11.84 -19.12
C CYS A 134 9.60 -13.04 -19.90
N LEU A 135 8.61 -13.74 -19.31
CA LEU A 135 7.88 -14.81 -19.99
C LEU A 135 6.99 -14.30 -21.13
N GLY A 136 6.50 -13.05 -21.01
CA GLY A 136 5.52 -12.45 -21.90
C GLY A 136 4.18 -12.18 -21.23
N ILE A 137 3.12 -12.06 -22.05
CA ILE A 137 1.76 -11.77 -21.62
C ILE A 137 0.74 -12.75 -22.20
N MET A 138 -0.31 -13.05 -21.42
CA MET A 138 -1.45 -13.84 -21.85
C MET A 138 -2.75 -13.13 -21.43
N ILE A 139 -3.67 -12.97 -22.36
CA ILE A 139 -4.97 -12.34 -22.13
C ILE A 139 -6.04 -13.21 -22.77
N PRO A 140 -6.51 -14.26 -22.06
CA PRO A 140 -7.43 -15.25 -22.59
C PRO A 140 -8.74 -14.67 -23.12
N GLY A 141 -9.16 -13.52 -22.56
CA GLY A 141 -10.38 -12.84 -22.97
C GLY A 141 -10.41 -12.38 -24.44
N ILE A 142 -9.25 -12.11 -25.02
CA ILE A 142 -9.06 -11.68 -26.44
C ILE A 142 -8.24 -12.68 -27.25
N GLY A 143 -8.00 -13.89 -26.72
CA GLY A 143 -7.21 -14.93 -27.38
C GLY A 143 -5.72 -14.58 -27.56
N LEU A 144 -5.17 -13.65 -26.78
CA LEU A 144 -3.76 -13.27 -26.88
C LEU A 144 -2.89 -14.15 -25.99
N ASN A 145 -1.93 -14.88 -26.58
CA ASN A 145 -0.88 -15.61 -25.84
C ASN A 145 0.49 -15.27 -26.44
N ALA A 146 1.03 -14.13 -26.07
CA ALA A 146 2.35 -13.66 -26.44
C ALA A 146 3.40 -14.07 -25.40
N SER A 147 3.51 -15.38 -25.16
CA SER A 147 4.41 -15.99 -24.16
C SER A 147 4.96 -17.33 -24.61
N PHE A 148 5.97 -17.84 -23.91
CA PHE A 148 6.46 -19.21 -24.11
C PHE A 148 6.00 -20.19 -23.02
N VAL A 149 4.79 -20.00 -22.50
CA VAL A 149 4.14 -20.93 -21.56
C VAL A 149 3.83 -22.27 -22.26
N HIS A 150 3.83 -23.36 -21.47
CA HIS A 150 3.61 -24.71 -21.99
C HIS A 150 2.14 -25.16 -21.99
N VAL A 151 1.27 -24.48 -21.21
CA VAL A 151 -0.17 -24.76 -21.10
C VAL A 151 -0.94 -23.45 -21.29
N ALA A 152 -2.01 -23.47 -22.08
CA ALA A 152 -2.87 -22.30 -22.27
C ALA A 152 -3.72 -22.05 -21.02
N PRO A 153 -3.76 -20.81 -20.50
CA PRO A 153 -4.57 -20.46 -19.35
C PRO A 153 -6.06 -20.45 -19.67
N LEU A 154 -6.89 -20.82 -18.69
CA LEU A 154 -8.35 -20.68 -18.78
C LEU A 154 -8.77 -19.22 -18.68
N LYS A 155 -9.85 -18.86 -19.39
CA LYS A 155 -10.47 -17.54 -19.29
C LYS A 155 -11.19 -17.38 -17.95
N GLY A 156 -10.97 -16.25 -17.28
CA GLY A 156 -11.59 -15.87 -16.01
C GLY A 156 -11.46 -14.39 -15.71
N ASP A 157 -11.53 -14.02 -14.45
CA ASP A 157 -11.61 -12.63 -13.98
C ASP A 157 -10.51 -12.23 -12.98
N VAL A 158 -9.52 -13.07 -12.78
CA VAL A 158 -8.37 -12.82 -11.90
C VAL A 158 -7.17 -12.37 -12.74
N ALA A 159 -6.51 -11.29 -12.35
CA ALA A 159 -5.26 -10.86 -12.98
C ALA A 159 -4.06 -11.30 -12.12
N LEU A 160 -3.04 -11.89 -12.75
CA LEU A 160 -1.74 -12.19 -12.12
C LEU A 160 -0.64 -11.34 -12.74
N VAL A 161 0.07 -10.60 -11.93
CA VAL A 161 1.28 -9.87 -12.30
C VAL A 161 2.45 -10.44 -11.50
N ALA A 162 3.39 -11.07 -12.17
CA ALA A 162 4.53 -11.71 -11.51
C ALA A 162 5.85 -11.16 -12.06
N GLN A 163 6.82 -10.97 -11.19
CA GLN A 163 8.18 -10.64 -11.61
C GLN A 163 8.87 -11.85 -12.24
N SER A 164 8.63 -13.05 -11.70
CA SER A 164 9.21 -14.30 -12.15
C SER A 164 8.36 -14.99 -13.22
N GLY A 165 8.95 -15.28 -14.38
CA GLY A 165 8.32 -16.07 -15.43
C GLY A 165 8.05 -17.51 -15.02
N ALA A 166 8.96 -18.13 -14.25
CA ALA A 166 8.80 -19.50 -13.74
C ALA A 166 7.59 -19.62 -12.80
N VAL A 167 7.32 -18.61 -11.99
CA VAL A 167 6.12 -18.60 -11.15
C VAL A 167 4.86 -18.54 -12.00
N VAL A 168 4.84 -17.73 -13.07
CA VAL A 168 3.68 -17.67 -13.97
C VAL A 168 3.39 -19.02 -14.60
N THR A 169 4.40 -19.73 -15.11
CA THR A 169 4.20 -21.05 -15.73
C THR A 169 3.64 -22.08 -14.75
N SER A 170 4.19 -22.11 -13.53
CA SER A 170 3.73 -23.03 -12.47
C SER A 170 2.30 -22.70 -12.02
N VAL A 171 1.98 -21.42 -11.89
CA VAL A 171 0.63 -20.97 -11.53
C VAL A 171 -0.40 -21.32 -12.59
N VAL A 172 -0.09 -21.17 -13.87
CA VAL A 172 -1.00 -21.54 -14.96
C VAL A 172 -1.33 -23.04 -14.93
N ASP A 173 -0.33 -23.89 -14.80
CA ASP A 173 -0.50 -25.34 -14.75
C ASP A 173 -1.35 -25.76 -13.53
N TRP A 174 -1.01 -25.24 -12.37
CA TRP A 174 -1.73 -25.48 -11.12
C TRP A 174 -3.19 -24.97 -11.16
N ALA A 175 -3.42 -23.78 -11.68
CA ALA A 175 -4.75 -23.16 -11.78
C ALA A 175 -5.64 -23.92 -12.79
N THR A 176 -5.06 -24.41 -13.89
CA THR A 176 -5.79 -25.20 -14.89
C THR A 176 -6.33 -26.48 -14.29
N SER A 177 -5.54 -27.18 -13.45
CA SER A 177 -5.99 -28.38 -12.74
C SER A 177 -7.15 -28.15 -11.77
N ARG A 178 -7.29 -26.91 -11.27
CA ARG A 178 -8.36 -26.48 -10.34
C ARG A 178 -9.48 -25.67 -11.01
N ASN A 179 -9.48 -25.60 -12.33
CA ASN A 179 -10.46 -24.85 -13.13
C ASN A 179 -10.52 -23.35 -12.79
N ILE A 180 -9.37 -22.75 -12.40
CA ILE A 180 -9.25 -21.33 -12.12
C ILE A 180 -8.80 -20.60 -13.39
N GLY A 181 -9.59 -19.61 -13.82
CA GLY A 181 -9.32 -18.83 -15.02
C GLY A 181 -8.77 -17.43 -14.72
N PHE A 182 -8.08 -16.87 -15.71
CA PHE A 182 -7.47 -15.55 -15.62
C PHE A 182 -8.03 -14.58 -16.67
N SER A 183 -8.06 -13.30 -16.30
CA SER A 183 -8.26 -12.19 -17.23
C SER A 183 -6.94 -11.79 -17.88
N HIS A 184 -5.91 -11.65 -17.07
CA HIS A 184 -4.56 -11.24 -17.47
C HIS A 184 -3.52 -12.05 -16.71
N LEU A 185 -2.47 -12.47 -17.42
CA LEU A 185 -1.25 -13.07 -16.86
C LEU A 185 -0.07 -12.30 -17.46
N ILE A 186 0.68 -11.61 -16.61
CA ILE A 186 1.72 -10.69 -17.04
C ILE A 186 3.01 -11.01 -16.29
N SER A 187 4.08 -11.31 -17.04
CA SER A 187 5.43 -11.45 -16.50
C SER A 187 6.20 -10.15 -16.73
N LEU A 188 6.63 -9.51 -15.64
CA LEU A 188 7.30 -8.20 -15.68
C LEU A 188 8.80 -8.29 -16.02
N GLY A 189 9.48 -9.41 -15.67
CA GLY A 189 10.94 -9.50 -15.81
C GLY A 189 11.67 -8.38 -15.05
N ASP A 190 12.60 -7.70 -15.73
CA ASP A 190 13.47 -6.66 -15.14
C ASP A 190 12.76 -5.32 -14.88
N LYS A 191 11.55 -5.12 -15.37
CA LYS A 191 10.73 -3.89 -15.15
C LYS A 191 11.46 -2.60 -15.59
N ALA A 192 11.96 -2.60 -16.82
CA ALA A 192 12.72 -1.44 -17.32
C ALA A 192 11.84 -0.17 -17.42
N ASP A 193 10.61 -0.29 -17.95
CA ASP A 193 9.62 0.78 -18.07
C ASP A 193 8.32 0.43 -17.34
N VAL A 194 7.57 -0.56 -17.89
CA VAL A 194 6.31 -0.99 -17.27
C VAL A 194 6.60 -1.76 -15.99
N ASP A 195 6.06 -1.28 -14.87
CA ASP A 195 6.23 -1.89 -13.54
C ASP A 195 4.89 -2.24 -12.87
N PHE A 196 4.95 -2.70 -11.62
CA PHE A 196 3.75 -3.02 -10.84
C PHE A 196 2.79 -1.84 -10.73
N GLY A 197 3.29 -0.59 -10.61
CA GLY A 197 2.45 0.58 -10.47
C GLY A 197 1.60 0.85 -11.71
N ASP A 198 2.20 0.75 -12.91
CA ASP A 198 1.49 0.92 -14.17
C ASP A 198 0.36 -0.11 -14.33
N LEU A 199 0.67 -1.38 -14.05
CA LEU A 199 -0.30 -2.46 -14.20
C LEU A 199 -1.39 -2.42 -13.13
N LEU A 200 -1.07 -2.04 -11.89
CA LEU A 200 -2.07 -1.85 -10.84
C LEU A 200 -3.08 -0.76 -11.22
N ASP A 201 -2.61 0.39 -11.73
CA ASP A 201 -3.47 1.47 -12.19
C ASP A 201 -4.39 1.02 -13.35
N TYR A 202 -3.85 0.25 -14.29
CA TYR A 202 -4.62 -0.25 -15.44
C TYR A 202 -5.64 -1.31 -15.03
N LEU A 203 -5.21 -2.34 -14.31
CA LEU A 203 -6.04 -3.48 -13.93
C LEU A 203 -7.12 -3.09 -12.91
N ALA A 204 -6.85 -2.11 -12.04
CA ALA A 204 -7.86 -1.56 -11.14
C ALA A 204 -9.03 -0.94 -11.91
N ALA A 205 -8.76 -0.33 -13.06
CA ALA A 205 -9.78 0.30 -13.89
C ALA A 205 -10.53 -0.69 -14.81
N ASP A 206 -9.99 -1.89 -15.07
CA ASP A 206 -10.59 -2.85 -15.99
C ASP A 206 -11.77 -3.58 -15.33
N PRO A 207 -13.02 -3.45 -15.85
CA PRO A 207 -14.19 -4.13 -15.26
C PRO A 207 -14.14 -5.67 -15.39
N GLY A 208 -13.33 -6.20 -16.31
CA GLY A 208 -13.10 -7.63 -16.46
C GLY A 208 -12.17 -8.25 -15.42
N VAL A 209 -11.61 -7.44 -14.51
CA VAL A 209 -10.73 -7.88 -13.43
C VAL A 209 -11.44 -7.77 -12.09
N ARG A 210 -11.62 -8.89 -11.39
CA ARG A 210 -12.23 -8.97 -10.06
C ARG A 210 -11.20 -8.86 -8.93
N ALA A 211 -10.02 -9.45 -9.09
CA ALA A 211 -8.93 -9.41 -8.12
C ALA A 211 -7.58 -9.36 -8.82
N ILE A 212 -6.58 -8.75 -8.16
CA ILE A 212 -5.23 -8.63 -8.67
C ILE A 212 -4.27 -9.37 -7.74
N LEU A 213 -3.52 -10.31 -8.30
CA LEU A 213 -2.50 -11.11 -7.63
C LEU A 213 -1.13 -10.60 -8.03
N LEU A 214 -0.26 -10.44 -7.04
CA LEU A 214 1.11 -9.97 -7.24
C LEU A 214 2.11 -10.99 -6.71
N TYR A 215 3.13 -11.31 -7.52
CA TYR A 215 4.34 -11.95 -7.05
C TYR A 215 5.51 -10.98 -7.16
N VAL A 216 6.00 -10.51 -6.02
CA VAL A 216 6.97 -9.42 -5.91
C VAL A 216 8.28 -9.92 -5.32
N GLU A 217 9.38 -9.76 -6.06
CA GLU A 217 10.75 -9.95 -5.57
C GLU A 217 11.33 -8.61 -5.09
N ALA A 218 11.18 -7.56 -5.90
CA ALA A 218 11.57 -6.20 -5.58
C ALA A 218 10.65 -5.17 -6.23
N ILE A 219 10.48 -4.03 -5.59
CA ILE A 219 9.79 -2.85 -6.14
C ILE A 219 10.83 -1.88 -6.68
N SER A 220 10.63 -1.33 -7.88
CA SER A 220 11.57 -0.39 -8.51
C SER A 220 11.37 1.06 -8.02
N ASN A 221 10.11 1.46 -7.83
CA ASN A 221 9.72 2.80 -7.38
C ASN A 221 8.64 2.70 -6.31
N ALA A 222 9.04 2.89 -5.05
CA ALA A 222 8.13 2.75 -3.91
C ALA A 222 6.95 3.73 -3.95
N ARG A 223 7.19 5.00 -4.33
CA ARG A 223 6.11 6.01 -4.38
C ARG A 223 5.06 5.64 -5.41
N LYS A 224 5.49 5.31 -6.64
CA LYS A 224 4.60 4.88 -7.72
C LYS A 224 3.81 3.63 -7.32
N PHE A 225 4.51 2.64 -6.73
CA PHE A 225 3.87 1.43 -6.24
C PHE A 225 2.83 1.73 -5.14
N MET A 226 3.21 2.49 -4.11
CA MET A 226 2.31 2.81 -3.00
C MET A 226 1.06 3.56 -3.46
N SER A 227 1.23 4.52 -4.36
CA SER A 227 0.13 5.26 -4.94
C SER A 227 -0.83 4.35 -5.74
N ALA A 228 -0.29 3.56 -6.67
CA ALA A 228 -1.09 2.66 -7.49
C ALA A 228 -1.74 1.52 -6.67
N ALA A 229 -1.00 0.93 -5.73
CA ALA A 229 -1.51 -0.13 -4.86
C ALA A 229 -2.65 0.37 -3.98
N ARG A 230 -2.53 1.57 -3.39
CA ARG A 230 -3.60 2.21 -2.62
C ARG A 230 -4.83 2.49 -3.46
N ALA A 231 -4.66 3.00 -4.67
CA ALA A 231 -5.76 3.24 -5.60
C ALA A 231 -6.44 1.94 -6.04
N ALA A 232 -5.68 0.90 -6.33
CA ALA A 232 -6.19 -0.42 -6.72
C ALA A 232 -6.91 -1.12 -5.56
N ALA A 233 -6.30 -1.15 -4.37
CA ALA A 233 -6.84 -1.84 -3.19
C ALA A 233 -8.18 -1.26 -2.70
N ARG A 234 -8.48 0.01 -3.01
CA ARG A 234 -9.78 0.64 -2.75
C ARG A 234 -10.89 0.18 -3.68
N GLN A 235 -10.54 -0.38 -4.81
CA GLN A 235 -11.50 -0.78 -5.84
C GLN A 235 -11.68 -2.30 -5.91
N LYS A 236 -10.59 -3.04 -5.68
CA LYS A 236 -10.52 -4.50 -5.86
C LYS A 236 -9.57 -5.11 -4.84
N PRO A 237 -9.77 -6.37 -4.45
CA PRO A 237 -8.77 -7.09 -3.68
C PRO A 237 -7.43 -7.14 -4.43
N VAL A 238 -6.38 -6.69 -3.75
CA VAL A 238 -4.99 -6.84 -4.18
C VAL A 238 -4.30 -7.76 -3.17
N ILE A 239 -3.76 -8.88 -3.64
CA ILE A 239 -3.12 -9.89 -2.81
C ILE A 239 -1.69 -10.07 -3.28
N VAL A 240 -0.73 -10.15 -2.36
CA VAL A 240 0.69 -10.19 -2.69
C VAL A 240 1.43 -11.32 -1.98
N ILE A 241 2.28 -12.03 -2.75
CA ILE A 241 3.39 -12.80 -2.23
C ILE A 241 4.65 -11.97 -2.38
N LYS A 242 5.40 -11.78 -1.27
CA LYS A 242 6.75 -11.20 -1.28
C LYS A 242 7.78 -12.31 -1.12
N ALA A 243 8.57 -12.50 -2.16
CA ALA A 243 9.71 -13.43 -2.14
C ALA A 243 10.97 -12.77 -1.53
N GLY A 244 11.91 -13.55 -1.03
CA GLY A 244 13.11 -13.04 -0.38
C GLY A 244 12.83 -12.46 1.00
N ARG A 245 12.19 -13.24 1.89
CA ARG A 245 11.79 -12.81 3.24
C ARG A 245 12.91 -12.91 4.27
N SER A 246 13.74 -13.97 4.20
CA SER A 246 14.93 -14.10 5.04
C SER A 246 16.12 -13.39 4.39
N ASP A 247 17.14 -13.07 5.17
CA ASP A 247 18.36 -12.42 4.68
C ASP A 247 19.06 -13.28 3.60
N GLU A 248 19.03 -14.60 3.75
CA GLU A 248 19.57 -15.54 2.76
C GLU A 248 18.76 -15.51 1.47
N ALA A 249 17.44 -15.56 1.59
CA ALA A 249 16.55 -15.49 0.42
C ALA A 249 16.59 -14.11 -0.25
N ALA A 250 16.78 -13.03 0.52
CA ALA A 250 16.97 -11.68 0.00
C ALA A 250 18.27 -11.56 -0.81
N LYS A 251 19.38 -12.15 -0.33
CA LYS A 251 20.64 -12.24 -1.09
C LYS A 251 20.47 -13.03 -2.39
N ALA A 252 19.75 -14.16 -2.34
CA ALA A 252 19.45 -14.95 -3.54
C ALA A 252 18.61 -14.15 -4.55
N ALA A 253 17.56 -13.46 -4.11
CA ALA A 253 16.73 -12.62 -4.95
C ALA A 253 17.52 -11.44 -5.57
N SER A 254 18.39 -10.79 -4.78
CA SER A 254 19.28 -9.72 -5.28
C SER A 254 20.25 -10.21 -6.35
N SER A 255 20.80 -11.39 -6.18
CA SER A 255 21.70 -12.02 -7.16
C SER A 255 20.98 -12.38 -8.46
N HIS A 256 19.69 -12.75 -8.37
CA HIS A 256 18.85 -13.11 -9.52
C HIS A 256 18.36 -11.86 -10.28
N THR A 257 18.00 -10.79 -9.59
CA THR A 257 17.33 -9.62 -10.20
C THR A 257 18.22 -8.39 -10.33
N GLY A 258 19.41 -8.39 -9.72
CA GLY A 258 20.28 -7.21 -9.65
C GLY A 258 19.68 -6.03 -8.86
N ALA A 259 18.55 -6.23 -8.18
CA ALA A 259 17.87 -5.21 -7.39
C ALA A 259 18.23 -5.31 -5.91
N LEU A 260 18.33 -4.17 -5.22
CA LEU A 260 18.50 -4.12 -3.77
C LEU A 260 17.23 -4.68 -3.08
N ALA A 261 17.41 -5.68 -2.22
CA ALA A 261 16.34 -6.20 -1.38
C ALA A 261 16.20 -5.30 -0.14
N GLY A 262 15.07 -4.61 0.00
CA GLY A 262 14.72 -3.90 1.23
C GLY A 262 14.33 -4.89 2.36
N SER A 263 14.30 -4.40 3.61
CA SER A 263 13.87 -5.20 4.75
C SER A 263 12.45 -5.74 4.58
N ASP A 264 12.24 -7.03 4.80
CA ASP A 264 10.93 -7.70 4.67
C ASP A 264 9.87 -7.06 5.58
N ARG A 265 10.27 -6.60 6.77
CA ARG A 265 9.41 -5.90 7.72
C ARG A 265 8.92 -4.54 7.19
N VAL A 266 9.74 -3.84 6.40
CA VAL A 266 9.36 -2.58 5.74
C VAL A 266 8.36 -2.83 4.63
N TYR A 267 8.56 -3.89 3.83
CA TYR A 267 7.57 -4.32 2.84
C TYR A 267 6.22 -4.67 3.48
N ASP A 268 6.24 -5.36 4.63
CA ASP A 268 5.01 -5.70 5.35
C ASP A 268 4.25 -4.44 5.80
N ALA A 269 4.94 -3.46 6.37
CA ALA A 269 4.36 -2.16 6.73
C ALA A 269 3.82 -1.42 5.50
N ALA A 270 4.53 -1.46 4.38
CA ALA A 270 4.10 -0.85 3.12
C ALA A 270 2.83 -1.49 2.56
N PHE A 271 2.76 -2.82 2.52
CA PHE A 271 1.57 -3.54 2.02
C PHE A 271 0.34 -3.29 2.89
N ARG A 272 0.47 -3.35 4.23
CA ARG A 272 -0.62 -2.99 5.15
C ARG A 272 -1.11 -1.57 4.87
N ARG A 273 -0.19 -0.61 4.81
CA ARG A 273 -0.51 0.81 4.58
C ARG A 273 -1.13 1.08 3.20
N ALA A 274 -0.84 0.20 2.22
CA ALA A 274 -1.43 0.24 0.88
C ALA A 274 -2.79 -0.48 0.79
N GLY A 275 -3.27 -1.12 1.85
CA GLY A 275 -4.52 -1.89 1.82
C GLY A 275 -4.38 -3.24 1.12
N VAL A 276 -3.17 -3.70 0.86
CA VAL A 276 -2.86 -4.95 0.18
C VAL A 276 -2.84 -6.10 1.17
N LEU A 277 -3.45 -7.23 0.83
CA LEU A 277 -3.36 -8.44 1.64
C LEU A 277 -2.07 -9.20 1.29
N ARG A 278 -1.21 -9.42 2.27
CA ARG A 278 -0.01 -10.23 2.13
C ARG A 278 -0.28 -11.68 2.52
N VAL A 279 0.16 -12.61 1.68
CA VAL A 279 0.11 -14.06 1.91
C VAL A 279 1.51 -14.67 1.78
N ARG A 280 1.69 -15.92 2.24
CA ARG A 280 3.00 -16.54 2.40
C ARG A 280 3.44 -17.33 1.19
N ASP A 281 2.51 -18.02 0.54
CA ASP A 281 2.76 -18.95 -0.55
C ASP A 281 1.61 -18.97 -1.57
N LEU A 282 1.73 -19.84 -2.58
CA LEU A 282 0.76 -19.93 -3.66
C LEU A 282 -0.59 -20.52 -3.23
N ASP A 283 -0.59 -21.49 -2.31
CA ASP A 283 -1.83 -22.09 -1.81
C ASP A 283 -2.64 -21.03 -1.04
N GLU A 284 -2.00 -20.29 -0.13
CA GLU A 284 -2.63 -19.14 0.55
C GLU A 284 -3.11 -18.05 -0.42
N LEU A 285 -2.39 -17.83 -1.54
CA LEU A 285 -2.77 -16.83 -2.54
C LEU A 285 -4.12 -17.14 -3.16
N PHE A 286 -4.34 -18.40 -3.55
CA PHE A 286 -5.59 -18.83 -4.17
C PHE A 286 -6.74 -18.95 -3.16
N ASP A 287 -6.47 -19.47 -1.97
CA ASP A 287 -7.43 -19.49 -0.87
C ASP A 287 -7.93 -18.08 -0.53
N ALA A 288 -7.01 -17.11 -0.48
CA ALA A 288 -7.37 -15.71 -0.22
C ALA A 288 -8.24 -15.11 -1.33
N VAL A 289 -7.97 -15.42 -2.62
CA VAL A 289 -8.80 -14.95 -3.74
C VAL A 289 -10.23 -15.50 -3.62
N GLU A 290 -10.36 -16.80 -3.41
CA GLU A 290 -11.67 -17.46 -3.27
C GLU A 290 -12.42 -16.91 -2.06
N THR A 291 -11.74 -16.82 -0.93
CA THR A 291 -12.32 -16.30 0.32
C THR A 291 -12.80 -14.86 0.19
N LEU A 292 -11.97 -13.97 -0.37
CA LEU A 292 -12.32 -12.56 -0.55
C LEU A 292 -13.46 -12.40 -1.57
N ALA A 293 -13.45 -13.19 -2.65
CA ALA A 293 -14.50 -13.14 -3.66
C ALA A 293 -15.87 -13.49 -3.08
N MET A 294 -15.96 -14.51 -2.23
CA MET A 294 -17.19 -15.01 -1.63
C MET A 294 -17.54 -14.25 -0.34
N GLY A 295 -16.54 -13.97 0.51
CA GLY A 295 -16.73 -13.37 1.84
C GLY A 295 -17.10 -11.89 1.82
N LEU A 296 -16.50 -11.09 0.91
CA LEU A 296 -16.79 -9.65 0.81
C LEU A 296 -18.20 -9.37 0.29
N SER A 297 -18.71 -10.21 -0.60
CA SER A 297 -20.10 -10.12 -1.08
C SER A 297 -21.10 -10.30 0.05
N ALA A 298 -20.78 -11.11 1.05
CA ALA A 298 -21.64 -11.39 2.20
C ALA A 298 -21.72 -10.21 3.19
N THR A 299 -20.64 -9.44 3.36
CA THR A 299 -20.57 -8.40 4.42
C THR A 299 -21.12 -7.04 4.00
N GLY A 300 -21.35 -6.82 2.70
CA GLY A 300 -21.76 -5.50 2.19
C GLY A 300 -20.77 -4.37 2.57
N GLY A 301 -19.48 -4.68 2.76
CA GLY A 301 -18.43 -3.73 3.13
C GLY A 301 -18.32 -3.42 4.63
N LYS A 302 -19.02 -4.16 5.49
CA LYS A 302 -18.90 -4.02 6.94
C LYS A 302 -17.57 -4.63 7.43
N ARG A 303 -17.03 -4.04 8.50
CA ARG A 303 -15.85 -4.55 9.18
C ARG A 303 -16.06 -5.99 9.66
N ILE A 304 -15.07 -6.84 9.40
CA ILE A 304 -14.99 -8.20 9.91
C ILE A 304 -14.04 -8.19 11.11
N GLY A 305 -14.58 -8.54 12.28
CA GLY A 305 -13.79 -8.66 13.52
C GLY A 305 -13.16 -10.05 13.65
N ARG A 306 -12.57 -10.34 14.81
CA ARG A 306 -11.76 -11.54 15.06
C ARG A 306 -12.52 -12.68 15.75
N ARG A 307 -13.85 -12.52 16.03
CA ARG A 307 -14.65 -13.45 16.83
C ARG A 307 -15.31 -14.48 15.92
N LEU A 308 -14.88 -15.75 16.05
CA LEU A 308 -15.36 -16.87 15.26
C LEU A 308 -16.20 -17.83 16.09
N ALA A 309 -17.36 -18.22 15.61
CA ALA A 309 -18.14 -19.33 16.12
C ALA A 309 -17.82 -20.60 15.32
N ILE A 310 -17.49 -21.69 15.99
CA ILE A 310 -17.09 -22.97 15.39
C ILE A 310 -18.18 -24.00 15.70
N LEU A 311 -18.73 -24.63 14.64
CA LEU A 311 -19.64 -25.75 14.67
C LEU A 311 -18.94 -27.01 14.18
N THR A 312 -18.96 -28.08 14.93
CA THR A 312 -18.29 -29.33 14.57
C THR A 312 -19.07 -30.56 15.06
N ASN A 313 -18.96 -31.70 14.38
CA ASN A 313 -19.38 -33.00 14.87
C ASN A 313 -18.23 -33.84 15.48
N GLY A 314 -17.04 -33.23 15.60
CA GLY A 314 -15.87 -33.91 16.14
C GLY A 314 -15.07 -33.00 17.07
N GLY A 315 -15.09 -33.28 18.37
CA GLY A 315 -14.49 -32.45 19.39
C GLY A 315 -12.99 -32.19 19.17
N GLY A 316 -12.23 -33.21 18.79
CA GLY A 316 -10.78 -33.08 18.53
C GLY A 316 -10.46 -32.09 17.40
N ILE A 317 -11.29 -32.08 16.35
CA ILE A 317 -11.12 -31.14 15.22
C ILE A 317 -11.51 -29.72 15.62
N GLY A 318 -12.54 -29.58 16.46
CA GLY A 318 -12.90 -28.28 17.06
C GLY A 318 -11.78 -27.70 17.91
N VAL A 319 -11.07 -28.53 18.68
CA VAL A 319 -9.90 -28.13 19.46
C VAL A 319 -8.75 -27.68 18.55
N MET A 320 -8.41 -28.44 17.51
CA MET A 320 -7.37 -28.05 16.53
C MET A 320 -7.70 -26.73 15.83
N ALA A 321 -8.96 -26.53 15.46
CA ALA A 321 -9.41 -25.25 14.87
C ALA A 321 -9.27 -24.09 15.87
N THR A 322 -9.54 -24.33 17.13
CA THR A 322 -9.38 -23.34 18.20
C THR A 322 -7.91 -22.97 18.40
N ASP A 323 -7.01 -23.95 18.46
CA ASP A 323 -5.57 -23.69 18.59
C ASP A 323 -5.09 -22.82 17.42
N SER A 324 -5.42 -23.21 16.17
CA SER A 324 -5.08 -22.44 14.98
C SER A 324 -5.65 -21.00 15.02
N LEU A 325 -6.88 -20.82 15.54
CA LEU A 325 -7.51 -19.50 15.66
C LEU A 325 -6.76 -18.61 16.64
N ILE A 326 -6.44 -19.13 17.81
CA ILE A 326 -5.74 -18.37 18.86
C ILE A 326 -4.30 -18.04 18.44
N GLU A 327 -3.59 -18.99 17.84
CA GLU A 327 -2.23 -18.77 17.29
C GLU A 327 -2.22 -17.69 16.20
N ALA A 328 -3.25 -17.66 15.36
CA ALA A 328 -3.41 -16.63 14.34
C ALA A 328 -3.91 -15.27 14.88
N GLY A 329 -4.14 -15.14 16.19
CA GLY A 329 -4.61 -13.91 16.84
C GLY A 329 -6.12 -13.67 16.72
N GLY A 330 -6.89 -14.70 16.36
CA GLY A 330 -8.35 -14.68 16.41
C GLY A 330 -8.90 -14.94 17.82
N GLN A 331 -10.22 -14.97 17.96
CA GLN A 331 -10.93 -15.14 19.21
C GLN A 331 -12.14 -16.05 19.01
N LEU A 332 -12.40 -16.94 19.97
CA LEU A 332 -13.69 -17.63 20.03
C LEU A 332 -14.79 -16.63 20.38
N ALA A 333 -15.85 -16.60 19.59
CA ALA A 333 -17.02 -15.78 19.86
C ALA A 333 -17.72 -16.25 21.16
N PRO A 334 -18.06 -15.36 22.08
CA PRO A 334 -18.93 -15.71 23.22
C PRO A 334 -20.32 -16.04 22.70
N LEU A 335 -20.95 -17.09 23.23
CA LEU A 335 -22.34 -17.43 22.97
C LEU A 335 -23.24 -16.88 24.08
N SER A 336 -24.35 -16.26 23.71
CA SER A 336 -25.32 -15.75 24.67
C SER A 336 -26.01 -16.87 25.45
N ALA A 337 -26.45 -16.57 26.67
CA ALA A 337 -27.22 -17.52 27.47
C ALA A 337 -28.49 -17.98 26.73
N GLY A 338 -29.10 -17.12 25.94
CA GLY A 338 -30.26 -17.45 25.11
C GLY A 338 -29.95 -18.50 24.06
N THR A 339 -28.81 -18.34 23.33
CA THR A 339 -28.37 -19.35 22.36
C THR A 339 -28.00 -20.66 23.02
N LEU A 340 -27.26 -20.63 24.14
CA LEU A 340 -26.95 -21.85 24.90
C LEU A 340 -28.20 -22.60 25.32
N ALA A 341 -29.21 -21.90 25.88
CA ALA A 341 -30.49 -22.49 26.23
C ALA A 341 -31.25 -23.04 25.02
N LYS A 342 -31.24 -22.35 23.88
CA LYS A 342 -31.83 -22.82 22.62
C LYS A 342 -31.15 -24.11 22.13
N LEU A 343 -29.84 -24.17 22.15
CA LEU A 343 -29.06 -25.34 21.77
C LEU A 343 -29.34 -26.54 22.69
N ASP A 344 -29.51 -26.33 24.00
CA ASP A 344 -29.89 -27.35 24.97
C ASP A 344 -31.26 -28.03 24.69
N THR A 345 -32.14 -27.37 23.94
CA THR A 345 -33.45 -27.95 23.66
C THR A 345 -33.42 -29.08 22.62
N PHE A 346 -32.40 -29.16 21.79
CA PHE A 346 -32.34 -30.16 20.70
C PHE A 346 -30.97 -30.86 20.56
N LEU A 347 -29.91 -30.37 21.19
CA LEU A 347 -28.63 -31.06 21.18
C LEU A 347 -28.58 -32.18 22.25
N PRO A 348 -27.80 -33.25 22.04
CA PRO A 348 -27.58 -34.28 23.04
C PRO A 348 -27.03 -33.68 24.33
N PRO A 349 -27.34 -34.24 25.50
CA PRO A 349 -26.82 -33.75 26.81
C PRO A 349 -25.29 -33.65 26.90
N THR A 350 -24.60 -34.41 26.04
CA THR A 350 -23.13 -34.53 25.97
C THR A 350 -22.47 -33.50 25.06
N TRP A 351 -23.21 -32.56 24.45
CA TRP A 351 -22.64 -31.52 23.64
C TRP A 351 -21.73 -30.58 24.45
N SER A 352 -20.83 -29.87 23.83
CA SER A 352 -19.73 -29.10 24.47
C SER A 352 -20.17 -27.97 25.42
N LYS A 353 -21.44 -27.56 25.43
CA LYS A 353 -21.98 -26.44 26.23
C LYS A 353 -21.28 -25.10 26.03
N GLY A 354 -20.60 -24.91 24.90
CA GLY A 354 -19.85 -23.71 24.58
C GLY A 354 -19.37 -23.65 23.12
N ASN A 355 -18.51 -22.69 22.83
CA ASN A 355 -17.85 -22.57 21.54
C ASN A 355 -16.41 -23.12 21.68
N PRO A 356 -15.97 -24.09 20.87
CA PRO A 356 -16.67 -24.75 19.75
C PRO A 356 -17.94 -25.50 20.15
N VAL A 357 -18.97 -25.41 19.29
CA VAL A 357 -20.23 -26.14 19.43
C VAL A 357 -20.06 -27.54 18.86
N ASP A 358 -19.67 -28.50 19.70
CA ASP A 358 -19.57 -29.91 19.29
C ASP A 358 -20.93 -30.59 19.39
N ILE A 359 -21.49 -30.93 18.22
CA ILE A 359 -22.81 -31.56 18.09
C ILE A 359 -22.75 -33.08 18.04
N ILE A 360 -21.62 -33.67 18.37
CA ILE A 360 -21.32 -35.09 18.50
C ILE A 360 -21.32 -35.84 17.17
N GLY A 361 -20.53 -36.94 17.09
CA GLY A 361 -20.21 -37.71 15.88
C GLY A 361 -21.38 -38.40 15.17
N ASP A 362 -22.52 -38.53 15.80
CA ASP A 362 -23.80 -39.05 15.23
C ASP A 362 -24.70 -37.93 14.68
N ALA A 363 -24.13 -36.74 14.46
CA ALA A 363 -24.89 -35.57 14.04
C ALA A 363 -25.62 -35.79 12.71
N THR A 364 -26.93 -35.60 12.73
CA THR A 364 -27.78 -35.66 11.53
C THR A 364 -27.72 -34.35 10.76
N ALA A 365 -28.10 -34.36 9.48
CA ALA A 365 -28.24 -33.16 8.65
C ALA A 365 -29.11 -32.09 9.32
N LYS A 366 -30.27 -32.50 9.95
CA LYS A 366 -31.13 -31.59 10.68
C LYS A 366 -30.40 -30.93 11.87
N ARG A 367 -29.57 -31.68 12.60
CA ARG A 367 -28.80 -31.14 13.75
C ARG A 367 -27.82 -30.06 13.31
N TYR A 368 -27.15 -30.25 12.16
CA TYR A 368 -26.29 -29.20 11.56
C TYR A 368 -27.07 -27.94 11.22
N GLY A 369 -28.24 -28.09 10.52
CA GLY A 369 -29.06 -26.96 10.11
C GLY A 369 -29.63 -26.17 11.32
N ASP A 370 -30.20 -26.88 12.31
CA ASP A 370 -30.78 -26.23 13.49
C ASP A 370 -29.72 -25.50 14.31
N THR A 371 -28.53 -26.11 14.48
CA THR A 371 -27.42 -25.49 15.21
C THR A 371 -26.88 -24.27 14.48
N LEU A 372 -26.62 -24.37 13.19
CA LEU A 372 -26.16 -23.23 12.39
C LEU A 372 -27.20 -22.09 12.41
N SER A 373 -28.48 -22.41 12.30
CA SER A 373 -29.55 -21.41 12.39
C SER A 373 -29.54 -20.67 13.73
N ALA A 374 -29.32 -21.40 14.84
CA ALA A 374 -29.22 -20.79 16.17
C ALA A 374 -27.99 -19.88 16.30
N LEU A 375 -26.84 -20.30 15.74
CA LEU A 375 -25.61 -19.52 15.76
C LEU A 375 -25.72 -18.26 14.87
N LEU A 376 -26.41 -18.33 13.72
CA LEU A 376 -26.61 -17.18 12.83
C LEU A 376 -27.42 -16.05 13.50
N ASP A 377 -28.22 -16.36 14.51
CA ASP A 377 -28.97 -15.36 15.29
C ASP A 377 -28.10 -14.58 16.27
N GLU A 378 -26.89 -15.08 16.61
CA GLU A 378 -25.97 -14.37 17.51
C GLU A 378 -25.51 -13.02 16.93
N ASN A 379 -25.34 -12.02 17.83
CA ASN A 379 -24.89 -10.69 17.43
C ASN A 379 -23.37 -10.52 17.54
N ASP A 380 -22.77 -11.13 18.57
CA ASP A 380 -21.35 -10.96 18.91
C ASP A 380 -20.42 -11.97 18.21
N VAL A 381 -20.76 -12.33 16.98
CA VAL A 381 -20.00 -13.23 16.11
C VAL A 381 -19.64 -12.50 14.82
N ASP A 382 -18.39 -12.55 14.43
CA ASP A 382 -17.87 -11.89 13.22
C ASP A 382 -17.82 -12.86 12.02
N GLY A 383 -17.77 -14.17 12.26
CA GLY A 383 -17.80 -15.21 11.26
C GLY A 383 -18.10 -16.59 11.84
N PHE A 384 -18.39 -17.53 10.97
CA PHE A 384 -18.74 -18.91 11.33
C PHE A 384 -17.84 -19.89 10.60
N LEU A 385 -17.39 -20.94 11.29
CA LEU A 385 -16.69 -22.08 10.72
C LEU A 385 -17.50 -23.34 10.98
N VAL A 386 -17.88 -24.06 9.94
CA VAL A 386 -18.61 -25.32 10.03
C VAL A 386 -17.68 -26.46 9.59
N LEU A 387 -17.43 -27.39 10.50
CA LEU A 387 -16.54 -28.53 10.32
C LEU A 387 -17.34 -29.82 10.23
N ASN A 388 -16.92 -30.75 9.35
CA ASN A 388 -17.47 -32.10 9.28
C ASN A 388 -16.37 -33.14 9.27
N CYS A 389 -16.46 -34.08 10.22
CA CYS A 389 -15.68 -35.30 10.23
C CYS A 389 -16.54 -36.43 9.67
N PRO A 390 -16.11 -37.18 8.67
CA PRO A 390 -16.86 -38.30 8.14
C PRO A 390 -16.96 -39.41 9.18
N THR A 391 -18.18 -39.87 9.43
CA THR A 391 -18.46 -41.02 10.34
C THR A 391 -19.35 -42.03 9.65
N ALA A 392 -19.38 -43.24 10.12
CA ALA A 392 -20.22 -44.28 9.54
C ALA A 392 -21.72 -44.08 9.86
N VAL A 393 -22.05 -43.20 10.84
CA VAL A 393 -23.41 -42.97 11.32
C VAL A 393 -23.99 -41.63 10.87
N GLY A 394 -23.16 -40.75 10.27
CA GLY A 394 -23.56 -39.45 9.73
C GLY A 394 -23.24 -39.34 8.23
N ASP A 395 -24.21 -38.86 7.45
CA ASP A 395 -23.98 -38.61 6.03
C ASP A 395 -23.44 -37.20 5.80
N SER A 396 -22.17 -37.12 5.37
CA SER A 396 -21.47 -35.84 5.12
C SER A 396 -22.12 -34.99 4.03
N TYR A 397 -22.71 -35.62 2.99
CA TYR A 397 -23.35 -34.87 1.91
C TYR A 397 -24.66 -34.23 2.35
N TRP A 398 -25.51 -34.96 3.06
CA TRP A 398 -26.76 -34.39 3.57
C TRP A 398 -26.52 -33.35 4.67
N ALA A 399 -25.45 -33.48 5.45
CA ALA A 399 -25.02 -32.43 6.38
C ALA A 399 -24.62 -31.16 5.62
N ALA A 400 -23.84 -31.27 4.53
CA ALA A 400 -23.50 -30.14 3.67
C ALA A 400 -24.73 -29.50 3.03
N GLN A 401 -25.68 -30.32 2.54
CA GLN A 401 -26.94 -29.83 1.98
C GLN A 401 -27.73 -29.00 3.01
N ALA A 402 -27.83 -29.47 4.25
CA ALA A 402 -28.54 -28.75 5.31
C ALA A 402 -27.84 -27.41 5.66
N VAL A 403 -26.51 -27.39 5.65
CA VAL A 403 -25.73 -26.15 5.85
C VAL A 403 -26.01 -25.15 4.71
N VAL A 404 -25.95 -25.58 3.45
CA VAL A 404 -26.25 -24.73 2.28
C VAL A 404 -27.68 -24.19 2.36
N GLU A 405 -28.66 -25.04 2.68
CA GLU A 405 -30.08 -24.63 2.81
C GLU A 405 -30.26 -23.61 3.93
N THR A 406 -29.59 -23.82 5.08
CA THR A 406 -29.66 -22.90 6.22
C THR A 406 -29.07 -21.54 5.84
N ILE A 407 -27.88 -21.49 5.23
CA ILE A 407 -27.25 -20.24 4.80
C ILE A 407 -28.14 -19.49 3.80
N THR A 408 -28.79 -20.24 2.89
CA THR A 408 -29.63 -19.63 1.83
C THR A 408 -30.95 -19.11 2.34
N LYS A 409 -31.58 -19.85 3.25
CA LYS A 409 -32.94 -19.55 3.75
C LYS A 409 -32.97 -18.62 4.96
N HIS A 410 -31.89 -18.60 5.76
CA HIS A 410 -31.83 -17.80 6.98
C HIS A 410 -31.65 -16.30 6.65
N PRO A 411 -32.40 -15.37 7.26
CA PRO A 411 -32.31 -13.92 6.96
C PRO A 411 -30.92 -13.31 7.15
N ARG A 412 -30.12 -13.89 8.04
CA ARG A 412 -28.74 -13.46 8.33
C ARG A 412 -27.68 -14.38 7.71
N GLY A 413 -28.08 -15.40 6.96
CA GLY A 413 -27.16 -16.46 6.49
C GLY A 413 -26.03 -15.96 5.58
N ARG A 414 -26.27 -14.87 4.86
CA ARG A 414 -25.27 -14.21 3.98
C ARG A 414 -24.84 -12.82 4.47
N GLN A 415 -25.09 -12.46 5.74
CA GLN A 415 -24.66 -11.17 6.28
C GLN A 415 -23.25 -11.19 6.91
N ARG A 416 -22.75 -12.38 7.18
CA ARG A 416 -21.43 -12.63 7.77
C ARG A 416 -20.78 -13.84 7.08
N PRO A 417 -19.45 -13.92 6.98
CA PRO A 417 -18.79 -15.04 6.33
C PRO A 417 -19.07 -16.36 7.05
N VAL A 418 -19.47 -17.36 6.29
CA VAL A 418 -19.58 -18.76 6.73
C VAL A 418 -18.56 -19.53 5.91
N LEU A 419 -17.56 -20.09 6.58
CA LEU A 419 -16.52 -20.93 6.00
C LEU A 419 -16.81 -22.39 6.37
N THR A 420 -16.42 -23.32 5.50
CA THR A 420 -16.61 -24.73 5.74
C THR A 420 -15.33 -25.52 5.59
N SER A 421 -15.15 -26.60 6.35
CA SER A 421 -14.10 -27.59 6.11
C SER A 421 -14.69 -29.00 6.29
N TRP A 422 -14.79 -29.71 5.18
CA TRP A 422 -15.24 -31.11 5.11
C TRP A 422 -14.01 -32.00 4.96
N LEU A 423 -13.71 -32.76 6.02
CA LEU A 423 -12.50 -33.58 6.11
C LEU A 423 -12.60 -34.87 5.31
N GLY A 424 -11.47 -35.34 4.85
CA GLY A 424 -11.30 -36.53 4.04
C GLY A 424 -11.49 -36.26 2.54
N GLU A 425 -10.67 -36.91 1.70
CA GLU A 425 -10.75 -36.71 0.25
C GLU A 425 -11.98 -37.37 -0.37
N GLY A 426 -12.11 -38.68 -0.25
CA GLY A 426 -13.20 -39.40 -0.91
C GLY A 426 -14.58 -39.03 -0.43
N ALA A 427 -14.76 -38.85 0.89
CA ALA A 427 -16.05 -38.52 1.50
C ALA A 427 -16.45 -37.06 1.29
N ALA A 428 -15.50 -36.17 1.05
CA ALA A 428 -15.74 -34.72 0.98
C ALA A 428 -15.99 -34.19 -0.44
N VAL A 429 -15.59 -34.90 -1.50
CA VAL A 429 -15.62 -34.40 -2.90
C VAL A 429 -16.99 -33.85 -3.29
N ALA A 430 -18.06 -34.62 -3.07
CA ALA A 430 -19.40 -34.20 -3.44
C ALA A 430 -19.89 -32.99 -2.62
N SER A 431 -19.54 -32.97 -1.32
CA SER A 431 -19.89 -31.86 -0.42
C SER A 431 -19.15 -30.59 -0.77
N ARG A 432 -17.86 -30.65 -1.09
CA ARG A 432 -17.06 -29.50 -1.53
C ARG A 432 -17.59 -28.94 -2.85
N ALA A 433 -17.92 -29.80 -3.81
CA ALA A 433 -18.55 -29.36 -5.06
C ALA A 433 -19.90 -28.65 -4.81
N LEU A 434 -20.68 -29.16 -3.84
CA LEU A 434 -21.95 -28.54 -3.46
C LEU A 434 -21.74 -27.13 -2.88
N PHE A 435 -20.76 -26.95 -1.98
CA PHE A 435 -20.42 -25.64 -1.40
C PHE A 435 -19.93 -24.67 -2.47
N ALA A 436 -18.99 -25.08 -3.33
CA ALA A 436 -18.47 -24.25 -4.42
C ALA A 436 -19.59 -23.78 -5.37
N ASN A 437 -20.50 -24.66 -5.77
CA ASN A 437 -21.64 -24.32 -6.62
C ASN A 437 -22.63 -23.31 -5.96
N ASN A 438 -22.61 -23.24 -4.63
CA ASN A 438 -23.44 -22.31 -3.86
C ASN A 438 -22.66 -21.08 -3.35
N GLN A 439 -21.43 -20.90 -3.83
CA GLN A 439 -20.54 -19.79 -3.44
C GLN A 439 -20.28 -19.72 -1.92
N ILE A 440 -20.06 -20.87 -1.30
CA ILE A 440 -19.67 -21.01 0.11
C ILE A 440 -18.21 -21.51 0.14
N PRO A 441 -17.28 -20.75 0.73
CA PRO A 441 -15.88 -21.14 0.80
C PRO A 441 -15.69 -22.45 1.57
N THR A 442 -14.91 -23.36 1.02
CA THR A 442 -14.64 -24.65 1.62
C THR A 442 -13.15 -25.01 1.52
N TYR A 443 -12.60 -25.59 2.58
CA TYR A 443 -11.16 -25.83 2.75
C TYR A 443 -10.90 -27.29 3.13
N ASP A 444 -9.71 -27.77 2.78
CA ASP A 444 -9.32 -29.14 3.03
C ASP A 444 -9.09 -29.43 4.51
N THR A 445 -8.56 -28.44 5.25
CA THR A 445 -8.29 -28.57 6.68
C THR A 445 -8.89 -27.40 7.48
N PRO A 446 -9.14 -27.61 8.79
CA PRO A 446 -9.58 -26.53 9.67
C PRO A 446 -8.58 -25.37 9.76
N GLY A 447 -7.27 -25.68 9.69
CA GLY A 447 -6.21 -24.67 9.68
C GLY A 447 -6.28 -23.75 8.47
N ASP A 448 -6.56 -24.26 7.29
CA ASP A 448 -6.75 -23.49 6.07
C ASP A 448 -7.97 -22.58 6.18
N ALA A 449 -9.09 -23.11 6.69
CA ALA A 449 -10.30 -22.32 6.93
C ALA A 449 -10.07 -21.18 7.94
N ILE A 450 -9.31 -21.42 9.00
CA ILE A 450 -8.93 -20.40 9.98
C ILE A 450 -8.03 -19.34 9.33
N ARG A 451 -7.03 -19.73 8.56
CA ARG A 451 -6.18 -18.77 7.82
C ARG A 451 -7.01 -17.91 6.89
N ALA A 452 -7.93 -18.52 6.17
CA ALA A 452 -8.84 -17.81 5.26
C ALA A 452 -9.73 -16.81 6.01
N PHE A 453 -10.28 -17.18 7.17
CA PHE A 453 -11.00 -16.23 8.04
C PHE A 453 -10.11 -15.07 8.47
N MET A 454 -8.89 -15.36 8.90
CA MET A 454 -7.94 -14.32 9.31
C MET A 454 -7.48 -13.43 8.16
N HIS A 455 -7.45 -13.94 6.92
CA HIS A 455 -7.25 -13.11 5.72
C HIS A 455 -8.39 -12.11 5.52
N LEU A 456 -9.65 -12.50 5.76
CA LEU A 456 -10.79 -11.56 5.74
C LEU A 456 -10.65 -10.47 6.81
N VAL A 457 -10.26 -10.86 8.02
CA VAL A 457 -10.03 -9.93 9.14
C VAL A 457 -8.89 -8.95 8.79
N GLN A 458 -7.77 -9.46 8.32
CA GLN A 458 -6.61 -8.64 7.95
C GLN A 458 -6.94 -7.70 6.78
N TYR A 459 -7.60 -8.21 5.76
CA TYR A 459 -8.06 -7.39 4.63
C TYR A 459 -8.99 -6.26 5.10
N SER A 460 -9.97 -6.58 5.95
CA SER A 460 -10.88 -5.58 6.51
C SER A 460 -10.14 -4.50 7.31
N THR A 461 -9.17 -4.89 8.13
CA THR A 461 -8.30 -3.95 8.88
C THR A 461 -7.47 -3.09 7.94
N ASN A 462 -6.85 -3.69 6.91
CA ASN A 462 -6.05 -2.96 5.93
C ASN A 462 -6.91 -1.93 5.15
N GLN A 463 -8.19 -2.27 4.85
CA GLN A 463 -9.11 -1.33 4.21
C GLN A 463 -9.45 -0.12 5.11
N GLU A 464 -9.63 -0.33 6.42
CA GLU A 464 -9.82 0.79 7.36
C GLU A 464 -8.63 1.75 7.37
N GLN A 465 -7.40 1.21 7.41
CA GLN A 465 -6.18 2.01 7.36
C GLN A 465 -6.00 2.75 6.04
N LEU A 466 -6.35 2.09 4.95
CA LEU A 466 -6.27 2.66 3.62
C LEU A 466 -7.13 3.92 3.49
N MET A 467 -8.26 3.96 4.22
CA MET A 467 -9.17 5.11 4.22
C MET A 467 -8.70 6.27 5.10
N GLN A 468 -7.61 6.12 5.88
CA GLN A 468 -7.05 7.21 6.68
C GLN A 468 -6.30 8.22 5.81
N SER A 469 -6.68 9.49 5.89
CA SER A 469 -5.89 10.60 5.37
C SER A 469 -5.12 11.28 6.51
N VAL A 470 -3.94 11.78 6.21
CA VAL A 470 -3.06 12.45 7.18
C VAL A 470 -2.71 13.82 6.62
N ASP A 471 -3.00 14.87 7.35
CA ASP A 471 -2.71 16.25 6.96
C ASP A 471 -1.19 16.51 6.96
N SER A 472 -0.74 17.42 6.08
CA SER A 472 0.67 17.84 6.03
C SER A 472 1.04 18.74 7.21
N ILE A 473 0.06 19.42 7.82
CA ILE A 473 0.23 20.30 8.98
C ILE A 473 -0.74 19.81 10.05
N PRO A 474 -0.25 19.28 11.18
CA PRO A 474 -1.11 18.83 12.26
C PRO A 474 -1.79 20.00 12.97
N GLU A 475 -3.04 19.80 13.40
CA GLU A 475 -3.78 20.77 14.21
C GLU A 475 -3.63 20.53 15.72
N GLU A 476 -3.14 19.36 16.12
CA GLU A 476 -3.13 18.88 17.50
C GLU A 476 -2.00 19.46 18.36
N PHE A 477 -0.95 20.02 17.73
CA PHE A 477 0.20 20.61 18.42
C PHE A 477 0.92 21.65 17.56
N SER A 478 1.57 22.62 18.22
CA SER A 478 2.42 23.62 17.57
C SER A 478 3.87 23.14 17.52
N VAL A 479 4.57 23.45 16.44
CA VAL A 479 5.97 23.14 16.21
C VAL A 479 6.81 24.40 16.09
N ASP A 480 8.04 24.36 16.58
CA ASP A 480 9.05 25.41 16.41
C ASP A 480 10.09 24.98 15.35
N GLU A 481 9.66 25.04 14.09
CA GLU A 481 10.50 24.66 12.95
C GLU A 481 11.75 25.53 12.81
N VAL A 482 11.66 26.81 13.18
CA VAL A 482 12.78 27.74 13.08
C VAL A 482 13.93 27.32 14.00
N ARG A 483 13.57 26.89 15.22
CA ARG A 483 14.55 26.39 16.18
C ARG A 483 15.22 25.11 15.69
N VAL A 484 14.42 24.15 15.20
CA VAL A 484 14.95 22.88 14.66
C VAL A 484 15.86 23.13 13.46
N ARG A 485 15.43 23.99 12.52
CA ARG A 485 16.25 24.38 11.37
C ARG A 485 17.58 24.95 11.81
N GLY A 486 17.60 25.87 12.77
CA GLY A 486 18.83 26.44 13.28
C GLY A 486 19.80 25.41 13.88
N ILE A 487 19.29 24.41 14.61
CA ILE A 487 20.13 23.35 15.21
C ILE A 487 20.73 22.46 14.10
N ILE A 488 19.90 22.05 13.12
CA ILE A 488 20.35 21.18 12.02
C ILE A 488 21.40 21.90 11.15
N ASP A 489 21.11 23.13 10.74
CA ASP A 489 22.00 23.93 9.89
C ASP A 489 23.34 24.19 10.57
N HIS A 490 23.34 24.45 11.89
CA HIS A 490 24.56 24.63 12.68
C HIS A 490 25.41 23.33 12.68
N ALA A 491 24.80 22.18 12.98
CA ALA A 491 25.50 20.91 12.99
C ALA A 491 26.11 20.56 11.61
N LEU A 492 25.33 20.79 10.53
CA LEU A 492 25.81 20.54 9.16
C LEU A 492 26.93 21.51 8.75
N ALA A 493 26.87 22.78 9.17
CA ALA A 493 27.93 23.76 8.90
C ALA A 493 29.25 23.41 9.59
N GLU A 494 29.18 22.76 10.76
CA GLU A 494 30.36 22.21 11.46
C GLU A 494 30.85 20.86 10.92
N GLY A 495 30.16 20.32 9.91
CA GLY A 495 30.50 19.00 9.34
C GLY A 495 30.12 17.81 10.23
N ARG A 496 29.28 18.03 11.25
CA ARG A 496 28.82 16.98 12.17
C ARG A 496 27.65 16.20 11.55
N GLY A 497 27.73 14.87 11.60
CA GLY A 497 26.66 13.99 11.19
C GLY A 497 25.72 13.57 12.34
N TRP A 498 26.05 13.90 13.59
CA TRP A 498 25.24 13.62 14.77
C TRP A 498 25.01 14.88 15.58
N LEU A 499 23.75 15.05 16.02
CA LEU A 499 23.45 16.05 17.05
C LEU A 499 23.95 15.56 18.41
N THR A 500 24.35 16.47 19.26
CA THR A 500 24.62 16.18 20.67
C THR A 500 23.32 15.75 21.36
N GLU A 501 23.39 15.02 22.47
CA GLU A 501 22.21 14.61 23.25
C GLU A 501 21.35 15.83 23.67
N TYR A 502 22.00 16.93 23.99
CA TYR A 502 21.32 18.18 24.34
C TYR A 502 20.56 18.78 23.14
N GLU A 503 21.19 18.87 21.97
CA GLU A 503 20.56 19.34 20.73
C GLU A 503 19.40 18.43 20.31
N ALA A 504 19.59 17.10 20.39
CA ALA A 504 18.52 16.13 20.08
C ALA A 504 17.29 16.32 20.97
N LYS A 505 17.47 16.55 22.29
CA LYS A 505 16.39 16.85 23.21
C LYS A 505 15.72 18.19 22.91
N GLN A 506 16.47 19.19 22.46
CA GLN A 506 15.90 20.47 22.03
C GLN A 506 15.03 20.33 20.78
N VAL A 507 15.45 19.52 19.82
CA VAL A 507 14.66 19.17 18.64
C VAL A 507 13.36 18.49 19.05
N LEU A 508 13.41 17.49 19.94
CA LEU A 508 12.21 16.82 20.45
C LEU A 508 11.27 17.77 21.18
N ALA A 509 11.82 18.64 22.04
CA ALA A 509 11.03 19.64 22.78
C ALA A 509 10.37 20.66 21.84
N ALA A 510 11.02 21.06 20.73
CA ALA A 510 10.47 21.94 19.71
C ALA A 510 9.25 21.33 19.00
N TYR A 511 9.13 19.99 19.01
CA TYR A 511 7.96 19.23 18.56
C TYR A 511 7.05 18.80 19.72
N ALA A 512 7.14 19.48 20.85
CA ALA A 512 6.34 19.23 22.03
C ALA A 512 6.39 17.77 22.56
N VAL A 513 7.48 17.03 22.29
CA VAL A 513 7.74 15.73 22.92
C VAL A 513 8.27 16.00 24.34
N PRO A 514 7.66 15.43 25.37
CA PRO A 514 8.14 15.60 26.73
C PRO A 514 9.55 14.99 26.91
N VAL A 515 10.52 15.81 27.27
CA VAL A 515 11.90 15.41 27.55
C VAL A 515 12.25 15.72 29.01
N VAL A 516 13.16 14.92 29.57
CA VAL A 516 13.69 15.18 30.92
C VAL A 516 14.46 16.50 30.96
N ASP A 517 14.28 17.27 32.06
CA ASP A 517 15.02 18.55 32.24
C ASP A 517 16.53 18.29 32.17
N THR A 518 17.17 18.90 31.19
CA THR A 518 18.60 18.73 30.86
C THR A 518 19.21 20.09 30.65
N ARG A 519 20.25 20.42 31.41
CA ARG A 519 20.98 21.68 31.32
C ARG A 519 22.37 21.49 30.80
N ARG A 520 22.76 22.29 29.83
CA ARG A 520 24.15 22.36 29.35
C ARG A 520 24.93 23.34 30.22
N VAL A 521 26.11 22.93 30.66
CA VAL A 521 27.03 23.71 31.50
C VAL A 521 28.47 23.48 31.04
N THR A 522 29.33 24.45 31.26
CA THR A 522 30.72 24.43 30.77
C THR A 522 31.72 24.10 31.86
N THR A 523 31.40 24.39 33.10
CA THR A 523 32.32 24.19 34.23
C THR A 523 31.73 23.29 35.32
N PRO A 524 32.54 22.67 36.18
CA PRO A 524 32.07 21.91 37.34
C PRO A 524 31.22 22.74 38.32
N GLU A 525 31.51 24.01 38.50
CA GLU A 525 30.76 24.94 39.33
C GLU A 525 29.33 25.14 38.79
N GLU A 526 29.22 25.43 37.48
CA GLU A 526 27.93 25.55 36.81
C GLU A 526 27.15 24.24 36.90
N ALA A 527 27.82 23.07 36.88
CA ALA A 527 27.18 21.79 37.03
C ALA A 527 26.51 21.62 38.41
N ALA A 528 27.20 22.07 39.48
CA ALA A 528 26.64 22.10 40.82
C ALA A 528 25.45 23.07 40.95
N GLU A 529 25.53 24.24 40.31
CA GLU A 529 24.43 25.21 40.29
C GLU A 529 23.20 24.67 39.52
N ALA A 530 23.43 24.05 38.38
CA ALA A 530 22.38 23.39 37.61
C ALA A 530 21.71 22.27 38.42
N ALA A 531 22.47 21.45 39.15
CA ALA A 531 21.93 20.42 40.03
C ALA A 531 21.08 20.99 41.16
N ARG A 532 21.49 22.10 41.81
CA ARG A 532 20.67 22.81 42.83
C ARG A 532 19.36 23.30 42.23
N ALA A 533 19.41 23.87 41.03
CA ALA A 533 18.23 24.42 40.37
C ALA A 533 17.25 23.35 39.85
N ILE A 534 17.76 22.16 39.43
CA ILE A 534 16.94 21.00 39.03
C ILE A 534 16.27 20.40 40.27
N GLY A 535 17.01 20.28 41.35
CA GLY A 535 16.55 19.63 42.59
C GLY A 535 16.50 18.10 42.50
N GLY A 536 16.66 17.44 43.61
CA GLY A 536 16.66 15.97 43.71
C GLY A 536 17.91 15.33 43.15
N ARG A 537 17.79 14.07 42.69
CA ARG A 537 18.93 13.35 42.09
C ARG A 537 19.13 13.73 40.65
N VAL A 538 20.39 13.85 40.23
CA VAL A 538 20.74 14.16 38.85
C VAL A 538 21.70 13.13 38.25
N ALA A 539 21.70 13.03 36.94
CA ALA A 539 22.73 12.39 36.14
C ALA A 539 23.66 13.46 35.55
N LEU A 540 24.96 13.26 35.71
CA LEU A 540 26.01 14.07 35.11
C LEU A 540 26.61 13.31 33.92
N LYS A 541 26.65 13.94 32.76
CA LYS A 541 27.22 13.34 31.56
C LYS A 541 28.18 14.32 30.88
N ILE A 542 29.29 13.80 30.34
CA ILE A 542 30.22 14.62 29.54
C ILE A 542 29.53 15.09 28.23
N LEU A 543 29.78 16.33 27.85
CA LEU A 543 29.31 16.88 26.57
C LEU A 543 30.50 17.01 25.62
N SER A 544 30.49 16.23 24.55
CA SER A 544 31.49 16.21 23.50
C SER A 544 30.88 15.73 22.18
N PRO A 545 31.19 16.39 21.07
CA PRO A 545 30.76 15.90 19.75
C PRO A 545 31.52 14.64 19.30
N ASP A 546 32.69 14.36 19.88
CA ASP A 546 33.57 13.27 19.50
C ASP A 546 33.35 11.98 20.29
N ILE A 547 32.50 12.03 21.33
CA ILE A 547 32.26 10.93 22.26
C ILE A 547 30.81 10.47 22.16
N THR A 548 30.59 9.39 21.43
CA THR A 548 29.26 8.79 21.25
C THR A 548 28.86 7.80 22.36
N HIS A 549 29.82 7.03 22.87
CA HIS A 549 29.63 6.04 23.94
C HIS A 549 30.24 6.54 25.26
N LYS A 550 29.55 7.44 25.93
CA LYS A 550 30.06 8.15 27.11
C LYS A 550 30.31 7.23 28.30
N SER A 551 29.47 6.20 28.47
CA SER A 551 29.57 5.27 29.60
C SER A 551 30.89 4.45 29.59
N ASP A 552 31.37 4.09 28.41
CA ASP A 552 32.55 3.22 28.24
C ASP A 552 33.87 3.89 28.73
N ILE A 553 33.88 5.21 28.79
CA ILE A 553 35.03 6.02 29.20
C ILE A 553 34.80 6.74 30.52
N GLY A 554 33.78 6.33 31.29
CA GLY A 554 33.47 6.98 32.57
C GLY A 554 32.88 8.39 32.45
N GLY A 555 32.33 8.73 31.28
CA GLY A 555 31.69 10.01 30.99
C GLY A 555 30.22 10.14 31.43
N VAL A 556 29.72 9.22 32.27
CA VAL A 556 28.39 9.24 32.86
C VAL A 556 28.45 8.85 34.32
N VAL A 557 27.83 9.66 35.19
CA VAL A 557 27.59 9.35 36.60
C VAL A 557 26.14 9.58 36.93
N LEU A 558 25.50 8.57 37.53
CA LEU A 558 24.06 8.56 37.79
C LEU A 558 23.74 8.69 39.30
N GLY A 559 22.59 9.32 39.59
CA GLY A 559 22.01 9.27 40.91
C GLY A 559 22.65 10.18 41.97
N ILE A 560 23.38 11.22 41.55
CA ILE A 560 24.04 12.18 42.44
C ILE A 560 22.97 13.07 43.06
N ALA A 561 22.94 13.12 44.41
CA ALA A 561 21.94 13.89 45.16
C ALA A 561 22.50 15.22 45.70
N ASP A 562 23.79 15.29 45.94
CA ASP A 562 24.44 16.45 46.49
C ASP A 562 25.11 17.30 45.38
N PRO A 563 24.78 18.60 45.26
CA PRO A 563 25.41 19.49 44.29
C PRO A 563 26.94 19.59 44.41
N GLU A 564 27.52 19.53 45.61
CA GLU A 564 28.96 19.53 45.76
C GLU A 564 29.60 18.21 45.29
N GLN A 565 28.90 17.11 45.42
CA GLN A 565 29.30 15.82 44.82
C GLN A 565 29.25 15.93 43.29
N VAL A 566 28.27 16.64 42.72
CA VAL A 566 28.21 16.88 41.24
C VAL A 566 29.46 17.61 40.77
N ARG A 567 29.90 18.63 41.50
CA ARG A 567 31.15 19.35 41.17
C ARG A 567 32.38 18.44 41.19
N ALA A 568 32.55 17.68 42.30
CA ALA A 568 33.67 16.77 42.41
C ALA A 568 33.68 15.66 41.33
N GLU A 569 32.52 15.10 41.02
CA GLU A 569 32.38 14.12 39.94
C GLU A 569 32.64 14.71 38.56
N ALA A 570 32.28 15.98 38.31
CA ALA A 570 32.56 16.70 37.07
C ALA A 570 34.08 16.90 36.88
N GLU A 571 34.81 17.30 37.95
CA GLU A 571 36.24 17.43 37.95
C GLU A 571 36.93 16.08 37.64
N GLY A 572 36.56 15.01 38.36
CA GLY A 572 37.10 13.68 38.12
C GLY A 572 36.72 13.09 36.76
N MET A 573 35.53 13.42 36.23
CA MET A 573 35.09 13.01 34.89
C MET A 573 35.98 13.65 33.79
N LEU A 574 36.34 14.93 33.92
CA LEU A 574 37.26 15.61 32.99
C LEU A 574 38.59 14.91 32.94
N GLU A 575 39.16 14.55 34.07
CA GLU A 575 40.42 13.82 34.13
C GLU A 575 40.32 12.45 33.46
N ARG A 576 39.31 11.68 33.80
CA ARG A 576 39.11 10.33 33.23
C ARG A 576 38.94 10.40 31.72
N VAL A 577 38.08 11.31 31.23
CA VAL A 577 37.77 11.44 29.79
C VAL A 577 38.99 11.93 29.01
N ARG A 578 39.75 12.92 29.52
CA ARG A 578 40.99 13.40 28.89
C ARG A 578 42.07 12.32 28.83
N LEU A 579 42.14 11.45 29.83
CA LEU A 579 43.08 10.31 29.81
C LEU A 579 42.67 9.26 28.78
N ALA A 580 41.35 8.96 28.67
CA ALA A 580 40.82 7.96 27.75
C ALA A 580 40.76 8.43 26.29
N ARG A 581 40.51 9.73 26.07
CA ARG A 581 40.34 10.36 24.75
C ARG A 581 41.02 11.75 24.73
N PRO A 582 42.35 11.81 24.63
CA PRO A 582 43.10 13.06 24.70
C PRO A 582 42.74 14.05 23.58
N ASP A 583 42.33 13.54 22.43
CA ASP A 583 42.06 14.35 21.24
C ASP A 583 40.58 14.80 21.14
N ALA A 584 39.72 14.39 22.06
CA ALA A 584 38.32 14.74 22.02
C ALA A 584 38.08 16.19 22.48
N VAL A 585 37.23 16.91 21.73
CA VAL A 585 36.79 18.25 22.11
C VAL A 585 35.72 18.09 23.21
N ILE A 586 35.99 18.64 24.38
CA ILE A 586 35.05 18.63 25.52
C ILE A 586 34.41 20.02 25.61
N GLU A 587 33.09 20.09 25.41
CA GLU A 587 32.32 21.32 25.49
C GLU A 587 31.72 21.61 26.88
N GLY A 588 31.94 20.68 27.81
CA GLY A 588 31.43 20.77 29.17
C GLY A 588 30.63 19.55 29.59
N PHE A 589 29.50 19.75 30.23
CA PHE A 589 28.62 18.69 30.77
C PHE A 589 27.17 18.93 30.46
N THR A 590 26.38 17.85 30.56
CA THR A 590 24.94 17.95 30.74
C THR A 590 24.57 17.44 32.13
N VAL A 591 23.77 18.24 32.86
CA VAL A 591 23.16 17.89 34.15
C VAL A 591 21.68 17.61 33.89
N GLN A 592 21.27 16.41 34.17
CA GLN A 592 19.94 15.91 33.85
C GLN A 592 19.20 15.42 35.09
N GLN A 593 17.94 15.77 35.23
CA GLN A 593 17.09 15.25 36.28
C GLN A 593 17.00 13.71 36.19
N MET A 594 17.20 13.01 37.30
CA MET A 594 16.95 11.56 37.38
C MET A 594 15.44 11.30 37.43
N ALA A 595 14.90 10.84 36.34
CA ALA A 595 13.51 10.43 36.30
C ALA A 595 13.39 9.03 36.94
N VAL A 596 12.80 8.96 38.14
CA VAL A 596 12.45 7.69 38.79
C VAL A 596 10.92 7.55 38.71
N ARG A 597 10.47 6.71 37.79
CA ARG A 597 9.06 6.37 37.62
C ARG A 597 8.88 4.88 37.87
N ALA A 598 8.47 4.54 39.11
CA ALA A 598 8.26 3.15 39.51
C ALA A 598 7.13 2.52 38.68
N GLY A 599 7.44 1.44 37.97
CA GLY A 599 6.47 0.72 37.15
C GLY A 599 6.28 1.29 35.75
N ALA A 600 7.02 2.34 35.34
CA ALA A 600 6.99 2.82 33.97
C ALA A 600 7.57 1.78 33.00
N HIS A 601 6.95 1.67 31.84
CA HIS A 601 7.45 0.83 30.75
C HIS A 601 8.54 1.58 29.97
N GLU A 602 9.63 0.89 29.68
CA GLU A 602 10.67 1.40 28.80
C GLU A 602 10.31 1.06 27.35
N LEU A 603 10.14 2.08 26.55
CA LEU A 603 9.79 1.96 25.14
C LEU A 603 10.91 2.53 24.26
N ILE A 604 10.94 2.08 23.00
CA ILE A 604 11.78 2.63 21.96
C ILE A 604 10.91 3.23 20.86
N ILE A 605 11.26 4.44 20.43
CA ILE A 605 10.79 5.04 19.18
C ILE A 605 12.00 5.37 18.33
N GLY A 606 12.07 4.75 17.16
CA GLY A 606 13.14 4.95 16.21
C GLY A 606 12.64 5.43 14.84
N MET A 607 13.54 5.98 14.06
CA MET A 607 13.34 6.23 12.64
C MET A 607 14.64 5.93 11.89
N THR A 608 14.51 5.25 10.77
CA THR A 608 15.60 5.02 9.83
C THR A 608 15.15 5.28 8.40
N ASP A 609 16.08 5.73 7.55
CA ASP A 609 15.79 6.02 6.15
C ASP A 609 16.00 4.75 5.30
N ASP A 610 14.94 4.04 4.94
CA ASP A 610 14.98 2.90 4.03
C ASP A 610 15.30 3.38 2.60
N GLN A 611 16.18 2.66 1.91
CA GLN A 611 16.66 3.06 0.59
C GLN A 611 15.56 3.14 -0.47
N LEU A 612 14.49 2.35 -0.32
CA LEU A 612 13.39 2.26 -1.25
C LEU A 612 12.19 3.10 -0.80
N PHE A 613 11.73 2.89 0.44
CA PHE A 613 10.51 3.49 0.98
C PHE A 613 10.72 4.83 1.71
N GLY A 614 11.99 5.26 1.86
CA GLY A 614 12.33 6.46 2.63
C GLY A 614 12.17 6.23 4.14
N PRO A 615 11.77 7.24 4.93
CA PRO A 615 11.73 7.13 6.37
C PRO A 615 10.73 6.07 6.84
N VAL A 616 11.14 5.28 7.84
CA VAL A 616 10.35 4.23 8.49
C VAL A 616 10.41 4.46 9.99
N ILE A 617 9.24 4.53 10.63
CA ILE A 617 9.11 4.71 12.07
C ILE A 617 9.03 3.33 12.73
N LEU A 618 9.81 3.16 13.78
CA LEU A 618 9.87 1.97 14.62
C LEU A 618 9.27 2.29 15.99
N PHE A 619 8.47 1.37 16.51
CA PHE A 619 7.98 1.39 17.90
C PHE A 619 8.14 0.00 18.51
N GLY A 620 8.51 -0.05 19.80
CA GLY A 620 8.61 -1.34 20.51
C GLY A 620 9.00 -1.22 21.96
N GLN A 621 9.31 -2.39 22.56
CA GLN A 621 9.86 -2.45 23.90
C GLN A 621 11.29 -1.90 23.87
N GLY A 622 11.60 -0.99 24.80
CA GLY A 622 12.91 -0.37 24.98
C GLY A 622 13.76 -1.08 26.04
N GLY A 623 14.82 -0.41 26.46
CA GLY A 623 15.76 -0.89 27.47
C GLY A 623 16.84 -1.81 26.90
N ILE A 624 17.60 -2.47 27.80
CA ILE A 624 18.82 -3.26 27.49
C ILE A 624 18.49 -4.53 26.69
N SER A 625 17.25 -5.01 26.72
CA SER A 625 16.79 -6.26 26.07
C SER A 625 16.27 -6.09 24.66
N VAL A 626 16.31 -4.89 24.08
CA VAL A 626 15.76 -4.57 22.74
C VAL A 626 16.26 -5.52 21.66
N GLU A 627 17.56 -5.82 21.63
CA GLU A 627 18.18 -6.68 20.64
C GLU A 627 17.80 -8.17 20.76
N VAL A 628 17.46 -8.61 21.96
CA VAL A 628 17.14 -10.02 22.25
C VAL A 628 15.66 -10.32 22.05
N VAL A 629 14.78 -9.43 22.54
CA VAL A 629 13.32 -9.65 22.49
C VAL A 629 12.73 -9.30 21.12
N ALA A 630 13.34 -8.35 20.40
CA ALA A 630 12.96 -7.88 19.07
C ALA A 630 11.45 -7.53 18.92
N ASP A 631 10.80 -7.13 20.06
CA ASP A 631 9.38 -6.72 20.06
C ASP A 631 9.24 -5.32 19.46
N GLN A 632 9.14 -5.25 18.16
CA GLN A 632 9.11 -4.01 17.39
C GLN A 632 8.12 -4.09 16.25
N ALA A 633 7.42 -3.00 15.98
CA ALA A 633 6.57 -2.80 14.82
C ALA A 633 7.05 -1.60 13.99
N LEU A 634 6.78 -1.64 12.68
CA LEU A 634 7.19 -0.60 11.73
C LEU A 634 5.98 0.04 11.06
N ALA A 635 6.08 1.35 10.77
CA ALA A 635 5.09 2.09 10.00
C ALA A 635 5.74 3.11 9.06
N LEU A 636 5.08 3.41 7.94
CA LEU A 636 5.49 4.47 7.02
C LEU A 636 4.83 5.80 7.41
N PRO A 637 5.59 6.90 7.57
CA PRO A 637 5.01 8.22 7.78
C PRO A 637 4.26 8.70 6.50
N PRO A 638 3.30 9.64 6.63
CA PRO A 638 2.88 10.29 7.86
C PRO A 638 1.89 9.44 8.68
N LEU A 639 1.83 9.69 10.00
CA LEU A 639 0.94 9.01 10.94
C LEU A 639 -0.12 9.96 11.50
N ASN A 640 -1.32 9.39 11.78
CA ASN A 640 -2.38 10.00 12.59
C ASN A 640 -2.73 9.06 13.77
N MET A 641 -3.67 9.47 14.63
CA MET A 641 -4.03 8.71 15.84
C MET A 641 -4.42 7.25 15.56
N PRO A 642 -5.30 6.93 14.57
CA PRO A 642 -5.62 5.53 14.24
C PRO A 642 -4.39 4.73 13.83
N LEU A 643 -3.51 5.27 12.98
CA LEU A 643 -2.30 4.59 12.50
C LEU A 643 -1.26 4.40 13.62
N ALA A 644 -1.09 5.40 14.48
CA ALA A 644 -0.19 5.31 15.63
C ALA A 644 -0.67 4.27 16.66
N ARG A 645 -1.95 4.26 17.02
CA ARG A 645 -2.53 3.25 17.91
C ARG A 645 -2.41 1.84 17.35
N GLU A 646 -2.55 1.68 16.05
CA GLU A 646 -2.37 0.41 15.39
C GLU A 646 -0.91 -0.05 15.45
N LEU A 647 0.05 0.84 15.13
CA LEU A 647 1.48 0.53 15.26
C LEU A 647 1.79 -0.01 16.66
N ILE A 648 1.29 0.66 17.71
CA ILE A 648 1.43 0.23 19.11
C ILE A 648 0.82 -1.15 19.32
N SER A 649 -0.36 -1.42 18.77
CA SER A 649 -1.10 -2.66 18.97
C SER A 649 -0.44 -3.91 18.37
N HIS A 650 0.50 -3.72 17.43
CA HIS A 650 1.26 -4.80 16.79
C HIS A 650 2.45 -5.29 17.61
N THR A 651 2.72 -4.69 18.78
CA THR A 651 3.80 -5.10 19.67
C THR A 651 3.30 -5.97 20.83
N LEU A 652 4.18 -6.81 21.38
CA LEU A 652 3.87 -7.61 22.56
C LEU A 652 3.75 -6.71 23.79
N VAL A 653 4.57 -5.65 23.88
CA VAL A 653 4.53 -4.68 24.98
C VAL A 653 3.16 -4.00 25.12
N TYR A 654 2.38 -3.92 24.04
CA TYR A 654 1.01 -3.40 24.10
C TYR A 654 0.13 -4.10 25.13
N ARG A 655 0.33 -5.41 25.33
CA ARG A 655 -0.41 -6.17 26.37
C ARG A 655 -0.12 -5.67 27.78
N LEU A 656 1.12 -5.26 28.03
CA LEU A 656 1.55 -4.68 29.29
C LEU A 656 1.05 -3.24 29.44
N LEU A 657 1.11 -2.44 28.37
CA LEU A 657 0.65 -1.04 28.35
C LEU A 657 -0.84 -0.90 28.66
N ARG A 658 -1.65 -1.93 28.47
CA ARG A 658 -3.08 -1.96 28.82
C ARG A 658 -3.34 -2.19 30.32
N GLY A 659 -2.31 -2.34 31.09
CA GLY A 659 -2.38 -2.71 32.50
C GLY A 659 -2.34 -4.23 32.70
N TYR A 660 -1.52 -4.66 33.62
CA TYR A 660 -1.35 -6.08 33.95
C TYR A 660 -1.19 -6.27 35.49
N ARG A 661 -2.02 -7.12 36.07
CA ARG A 661 -2.08 -7.36 37.55
C ARG A 661 -2.30 -6.04 38.31
N ASN A 662 -1.34 -5.62 39.14
CA ASN A 662 -1.40 -4.41 39.95
C ASN A 662 -0.76 -3.17 39.29
N GLN A 663 -0.34 -3.27 38.02
CA GLN A 663 0.19 -2.13 37.30
C GLN A 663 -0.95 -1.44 36.51
N PRO A 664 -1.14 -0.11 36.68
CA PRO A 664 -2.12 0.64 35.94
C PRO A 664 -1.78 0.66 34.43
N ALA A 665 -2.78 0.92 33.61
CA ALA A 665 -2.56 1.11 32.18
C ALA A 665 -1.77 2.39 31.93
N ALA A 666 -0.83 2.35 30.99
CA ALA A 666 -0.15 3.53 30.47
C ALA A 666 -1.12 4.39 29.63
N VAL A 667 -0.84 5.70 29.53
CA VAL A 667 -1.60 6.60 28.66
C VAL A 667 -1.20 6.36 27.20
N ILE A 668 -1.89 5.39 26.55
CA ILE A 668 -1.58 4.97 25.17
C ILE A 668 -1.67 6.15 24.19
N ASP A 669 -2.57 7.10 24.43
CA ASP A 669 -2.75 8.27 23.57
C ASP A 669 -1.52 9.20 23.59
N ASP A 670 -0.83 9.33 24.71
CA ASP A 670 0.41 10.12 24.78
C ASP A 670 1.55 9.45 24.01
N ILE A 671 1.60 8.11 24.00
CA ILE A 671 2.53 7.35 23.17
C ILE A 671 2.20 7.58 21.69
N ALA A 672 0.91 7.51 21.32
CA ALA A 672 0.45 7.74 19.95
C ALA A 672 0.74 9.17 19.49
N HIS A 673 0.50 10.19 20.32
CA HIS A 673 0.86 11.58 20.04
C HIS A 673 2.37 11.75 19.84
N THR A 674 3.19 11.05 20.63
CA THR A 674 4.65 11.11 20.45
C THR A 674 5.05 10.53 19.09
N LEU A 675 4.49 9.40 18.69
CA LEU A 675 4.71 8.83 17.35
C LEU A 675 4.30 9.78 16.22
N ILE A 676 3.18 10.50 16.36
CA ILE A 676 2.71 11.49 15.39
C ILE A 676 3.70 12.67 15.31
N LYS A 677 4.17 13.16 16.46
CA LYS A 677 5.16 14.25 16.52
C LYS A 677 6.47 13.88 15.86
N ILE A 678 6.97 12.67 16.10
CA ILE A 678 8.16 12.13 15.41
C ILE A 678 7.90 11.96 13.92
N SER A 679 6.72 11.46 13.55
CA SER A 679 6.32 11.35 12.14
C SER A 679 6.30 12.70 11.43
N GLN A 680 5.81 13.75 12.10
CA GLN A 680 5.81 15.11 11.56
C GLN A 680 7.23 15.67 11.45
N LEU A 681 8.04 15.56 12.51
CA LEU A 681 9.45 15.98 12.51
C LEU A 681 10.22 15.41 11.31
N VAL A 682 10.04 14.13 11.06
CA VAL A 682 10.69 13.41 9.95
C VAL A 682 10.13 13.85 8.59
N THR A 683 8.87 14.24 8.53
CA THR A 683 8.24 14.77 7.30
C THR A 683 8.76 16.15 6.95
N ASP A 684 8.95 17.02 7.96
CA ASP A 684 9.37 18.41 7.79
C ASP A 684 10.87 18.54 7.50
N PHE A 685 11.71 17.68 8.11
CA PHE A 685 13.17 17.75 8.01
C PHE A 685 13.77 16.54 7.29
N ALA A 686 13.99 16.69 5.99
CA ALA A 686 14.62 15.65 5.17
C ALA A 686 16.07 15.34 5.53
N GLU A 687 16.72 16.23 6.23
CA GLU A 687 18.09 16.13 6.74
C GLU A 687 18.22 15.09 7.85
N ILE A 688 17.15 14.78 8.59
CA ILE A 688 17.15 13.75 9.63
C ILE A 688 17.12 12.38 8.95
N THR A 689 18.21 11.62 9.06
CA THR A 689 18.37 10.30 8.43
C THR A 689 18.21 9.14 9.41
N GLU A 690 18.39 9.40 10.70
CA GLU A 690 18.20 8.43 11.77
C GLU A 690 17.78 9.16 13.04
N LEU A 691 16.87 8.57 13.79
CA LEU A 691 16.42 9.07 15.09
C LEU A 691 16.17 7.87 16.00
N ASP A 692 16.60 7.98 17.26
CA ASP A 692 16.37 6.99 18.29
C ASP A 692 16.05 7.65 19.63
N ILE A 693 14.93 7.26 20.23
CA ILE A 693 14.51 7.63 21.59
C ILE A 693 14.49 6.35 22.39
N ASN A 694 15.49 6.13 23.23
CA ASN A 694 15.63 4.91 24.02
C ASN A 694 16.37 5.18 25.35
N PRO A 695 15.64 5.11 26.51
CA PRO A 695 14.25 4.79 26.64
C PRO A 695 13.30 6.02 26.56
N LEU A 696 12.10 5.77 26.08
CA LEU A 696 10.92 6.57 26.35
C LEU A 696 10.15 5.90 27.49
N PHE A 697 10.05 6.55 28.66
CA PHE A 697 9.21 6.07 29.74
C PHE A 697 7.73 6.31 29.44
N ALA A 698 6.88 5.32 29.74
CA ALA A 698 5.43 5.43 29.61
C ALA A 698 4.73 4.78 30.82
N ASP A 699 3.83 5.53 31.45
CA ASP A 699 3.05 5.12 32.62
C ASP A 699 1.66 5.76 32.63
N ASP A 700 0.97 5.71 33.77
CA ASP A 700 -0.34 6.34 33.99
C ASP A 700 -0.28 7.89 34.05
N LYS A 701 0.92 8.48 34.03
CA LYS A 701 1.15 9.94 34.05
C LYS A 701 1.57 10.49 32.69
N GLY A 702 1.65 9.63 31.67
CA GLY A 702 2.06 9.97 30.32
C GLY A 702 3.45 9.47 29.95
N VAL A 703 4.10 10.18 29.02
CA VAL A 703 5.41 9.79 28.47
C VAL A 703 6.52 10.75 28.88
N LEU A 704 7.77 10.26 28.86
CA LEU A 704 8.97 11.08 29.11
C LEU A 704 10.17 10.49 28.38
N ALA A 705 10.76 11.22 27.45
CA ALA A 705 12.00 10.81 26.76
C ALA A 705 13.22 11.10 27.64
N LEU A 706 14.01 10.07 27.92
CA LEU A 706 15.20 10.18 28.76
C LEU A 706 16.47 10.37 27.96
N ASP A 707 16.59 9.67 26.83
CA ASP A 707 17.72 9.76 25.91
C ASP A 707 17.24 9.86 24.48
N ALA A 708 17.97 10.61 23.66
CA ALA A 708 17.66 10.77 22.25
C ALA A 708 18.94 10.96 21.42
N ARG A 709 18.94 10.34 20.24
CA ARG A 709 20.00 10.49 19.25
C ARG A 709 19.38 10.85 17.92
N ILE A 710 19.97 11.82 17.23
CA ILE A 710 19.49 12.25 15.91
C ILE A 710 20.71 12.39 15.00
N LYS A 711 20.66 11.73 13.85
CA LYS A 711 21.65 11.82 12.79
C LYS A 711 21.14 12.72 11.68
N VAL A 712 22.00 13.61 11.22
CA VAL A 712 21.66 14.55 10.16
C VAL A 712 22.64 14.43 9.00
N ALA A 713 22.14 14.63 7.78
CA ALA A 713 22.95 14.67 6.57
C ALA A 713 22.24 15.55 5.51
N PRO A 714 22.98 16.11 4.54
CA PRO A 714 22.36 16.78 3.41
C PRO A 714 21.34 15.86 2.73
N PRO A 715 20.12 16.33 2.42
CA PRO A 715 19.08 15.48 1.92
C PRO A 715 19.38 15.00 0.50
N LYS A 716 19.21 13.71 0.23
CA LYS A 716 19.34 13.13 -1.12
C LYS A 716 18.15 13.51 -2.03
N ARG A 717 17.00 13.78 -1.44
CA ARG A 717 15.76 14.20 -2.12
C ARG A 717 15.10 15.30 -1.29
N PRO A 718 14.52 16.34 -1.92
CA PRO A 718 13.93 17.46 -1.17
C PRO A 718 12.63 17.03 -0.44
N GLY A 719 12.46 17.48 0.79
CA GLY A 719 11.24 17.48 1.60
C GLY A 719 10.37 16.23 1.48
N ALA A 720 9.09 16.42 1.23
CA ALA A 720 8.10 15.34 1.05
C ALA A 720 8.42 14.38 -0.12
N ALA A 721 9.41 14.70 -0.99
CA ALA A 721 9.79 13.82 -2.09
C ALA A 721 10.49 12.54 -1.64
N ARG A 722 10.96 12.44 -0.39
CA ARG A 722 11.52 11.21 0.17
C ARG A 722 10.46 10.24 0.73
N LEU A 723 9.24 10.74 0.99
CA LEU A 723 8.16 9.92 1.56
C LEU A 723 7.56 8.97 0.52
N ALA A 724 7.30 7.73 0.91
CA ALA A 724 6.57 6.76 0.07
C ALA A 724 5.08 7.12 -0.09
N ILE A 725 4.53 7.86 0.87
CA ILE A 725 3.15 8.34 0.85
C ILE A 725 3.17 9.85 1.05
N ARG A 726 2.60 10.58 0.11
CA ARG A 726 2.51 12.02 0.23
C ARG A 726 1.39 12.43 1.17
N PRO A 727 1.64 13.29 2.17
CA PRO A 727 0.57 13.84 3.00
C PRO A 727 -0.35 14.74 2.19
N TYR A 728 -1.56 14.95 2.69
CA TYR A 728 -2.51 15.91 2.15
C TYR A 728 -1.90 17.32 2.18
N PRO A 729 -1.79 18.02 1.05
CA PRO A 729 -1.06 19.30 0.97
C PRO A 729 -1.92 20.47 1.48
N LYS A 730 -2.06 20.58 2.80
CA LYS A 730 -2.90 21.60 3.49
C LYS A 730 -2.50 23.04 3.15
N GLN A 731 -1.23 23.28 2.82
CA GLN A 731 -0.73 24.59 2.39
C GLN A 731 -1.39 25.12 1.09
N LEU A 732 -2.08 24.26 0.35
CA LEU A 732 -2.84 24.65 -0.85
C LEU A 732 -4.29 25.08 -0.53
N GLU A 733 -4.70 25.03 0.73
CA GLU A 733 -6.00 25.53 1.17
C GLU A 733 -6.01 27.06 1.19
N GLU A 734 -7.00 27.66 0.57
CA GLU A 734 -7.13 29.11 0.51
C GLU A 734 -8.60 29.53 0.49
N GLN A 735 -8.95 30.49 1.32
CA GLN A 735 -10.24 31.13 1.25
C GLN A 735 -10.25 32.20 0.17
N VAL A 736 -11.22 32.11 -0.73
CA VAL A 736 -11.40 33.07 -1.83
C VAL A 736 -12.80 33.66 -1.78
N ARG A 737 -12.91 34.95 -2.12
CA ARG A 737 -14.17 35.65 -2.23
C ARG A 737 -14.42 36.04 -3.68
N LEU A 738 -15.55 35.64 -4.24
CA LEU A 738 -15.96 36.01 -5.58
C LEU A 738 -16.47 37.45 -5.64
N GLN A 739 -16.55 38.03 -6.84
CA GLN A 739 -17.04 39.39 -7.04
C GLN A 739 -18.49 39.62 -6.56
N ASN A 740 -19.31 38.57 -6.56
CA ASN A 740 -20.69 38.56 -6.05
C ASN A 740 -20.78 38.51 -4.49
N GLY A 741 -19.65 38.42 -3.81
CA GLY A 741 -19.56 38.33 -2.35
C GLY A 741 -19.62 36.94 -1.75
N GLU A 742 -19.81 35.88 -2.57
CA GLU A 742 -19.77 34.48 -2.11
C GLU A 742 -18.35 34.06 -1.74
N GLU A 743 -18.22 33.30 -0.66
CA GLU A 743 -16.94 32.83 -0.13
C GLU A 743 -16.81 31.32 -0.35
N TYR A 744 -15.64 30.89 -0.77
CA TYR A 744 -15.28 29.50 -1.03
C TYR A 744 -13.94 29.14 -0.38
N LEU A 745 -13.86 27.94 0.18
CA LEU A 745 -12.61 27.30 0.50
C LEU A 745 -12.16 26.50 -0.73
N ILE A 746 -11.10 26.97 -1.39
CA ILE A 746 -10.41 26.17 -2.44
C ILE A 746 -9.41 25.28 -1.73
N ARG A 747 -9.52 23.97 -1.94
CA ARG A 747 -8.61 23.00 -1.32
C ARG A 747 -8.44 21.76 -2.18
N PRO A 748 -7.36 20.99 -1.97
CA PRO A 748 -7.26 19.64 -2.52
C PRO A 748 -8.43 18.76 -2.10
N ILE A 749 -8.85 17.88 -2.98
CA ILE A 749 -9.91 16.91 -2.71
C ILE A 749 -9.43 15.87 -1.70
N ARG A 750 -10.34 15.40 -0.82
CA ARG A 750 -10.05 14.41 0.23
C ARG A 750 -10.87 13.15 0.02
N PRO A 751 -10.44 11.98 0.55
CA PRO A 751 -11.24 10.77 0.51
C PRO A 751 -12.66 10.92 1.10
N GLU A 752 -12.78 11.72 2.17
CA GLU A 752 -14.04 12.01 2.87
C GLU A 752 -15.03 12.81 2.02
N ASP A 753 -14.59 13.37 0.90
CA ASP A 753 -15.44 14.13 -0.02
C ASP A 753 -16.33 13.24 -0.90
N GLU A 754 -16.21 11.90 -0.84
CA GLU A 754 -17.01 10.99 -1.66
C GLU A 754 -18.51 11.32 -1.64
N PRO A 755 -19.19 11.52 -0.50
CA PRO A 755 -20.60 11.87 -0.46
C PRO A 755 -20.90 13.23 -1.10
N ALA A 756 -19.97 14.19 -0.98
CA ALA A 756 -20.12 15.54 -1.55
C ALA A 756 -19.95 15.53 -3.08
N VAL A 757 -18.96 14.80 -3.58
CA VAL A 757 -18.73 14.60 -5.01
C VAL A 757 -19.92 13.91 -5.66
N ARG A 758 -20.45 12.85 -5.04
CA ARG A 758 -21.65 12.14 -5.53
C ARG A 758 -22.84 13.11 -5.70
N ARG A 759 -23.12 13.92 -4.68
CA ARG A 759 -24.18 14.93 -4.73
C ARG A 759 -23.93 16.01 -5.78
N ALA A 760 -22.69 16.49 -5.91
CA ALA A 760 -22.35 17.49 -6.93
C ALA A 760 -22.60 16.95 -8.34
N PHE A 761 -22.21 15.71 -8.61
CA PHE A 761 -22.48 15.05 -9.89
C PHE A 761 -24.00 14.84 -10.14
N GLU A 762 -24.76 14.43 -9.14
CA GLU A 762 -26.22 14.27 -9.25
C GLU A 762 -26.89 15.61 -9.60
N ARG A 763 -26.42 16.73 -9.05
CA ARG A 763 -26.90 18.09 -9.40
C ARG A 763 -26.57 18.44 -10.85
N VAL A 764 -25.31 18.28 -11.27
CA VAL A 764 -24.90 18.54 -12.68
C VAL A 764 -25.72 17.74 -13.67
N PHE A 765 -26.04 16.48 -13.35
CA PHE A 765 -26.85 15.63 -14.22
C PHE A 765 -28.34 15.99 -14.21
N SER A 766 -28.89 16.42 -13.06
CA SER A 766 -30.30 16.86 -13.01
C SER A 766 -30.52 18.16 -13.79
N GLU A 767 -29.53 19.07 -13.74
CA GLU A 767 -29.55 20.33 -14.51
C GLU A 767 -29.45 20.08 -16.03
N ASN A 768 -28.60 19.15 -16.46
CA ASN A 768 -28.43 18.81 -17.88
C ASN A 768 -29.59 17.99 -18.48
N ARG A 769 -30.40 17.30 -17.67
CA ARG A 769 -31.63 16.62 -18.13
C ARG A 769 -32.74 17.57 -18.55
N GLN A 770 -32.68 18.83 -18.17
CA GLN A 770 -33.64 19.85 -18.58
C GLN A 770 -33.34 20.47 -19.96
N SER A 771 -32.13 20.23 -20.48
CA SER A 771 -31.75 20.62 -21.85
C SER A 771 -31.63 19.35 -22.71
N ASP A 772 -32.64 19.14 -23.57
CA ASP A 772 -32.84 18.11 -24.60
C ASP A 772 -31.57 17.39 -25.10
N SER A 773 -31.16 16.30 -24.46
CA SER A 773 -30.31 15.29 -25.14
C SER A 773 -30.46 13.90 -24.48
N GLN A 774 -30.82 12.93 -25.34
CA GLN A 774 -31.06 11.52 -25.03
C GLN A 774 -29.83 10.70 -24.61
N THR A 775 -28.79 11.28 -24.08
CA THR A 775 -27.64 10.53 -23.56
C THR A 775 -27.83 10.28 -22.06
N SER A 776 -28.39 9.11 -21.72
CA SER A 776 -28.39 8.65 -20.33
C SER A 776 -26.95 8.32 -19.91
N ILE A 777 -26.31 9.26 -19.21
CA ILE A 777 -25.03 8.98 -18.57
C ILE A 777 -25.30 8.08 -17.36
N PRO A 778 -24.63 6.93 -17.24
CA PRO A 778 -24.87 6.03 -16.13
C PRO A 778 -24.52 6.70 -14.79
N PRO A 779 -25.24 6.39 -13.70
CA PRO A 779 -24.94 6.94 -12.39
C PRO A 779 -23.50 6.60 -12.00
N LEU A 780 -22.79 7.56 -11.38
CA LEU A 780 -21.44 7.35 -10.88
C LEU A 780 -21.41 6.15 -9.93
N THR A 781 -20.68 5.11 -10.35
CA THR A 781 -20.43 3.97 -9.48
C THR A 781 -19.54 4.38 -8.29
N HIS A 782 -19.61 3.66 -7.18
CA HIS A 782 -18.71 3.85 -6.05
C HIS A 782 -17.23 3.91 -6.50
N ALA A 783 -16.81 2.95 -7.34
CA ALA A 783 -15.46 2.92 -7.90
C ALA A 783 -15.08 4.18 -8.69
N ALA A 784 -16.02 4.80 -9.40
CA ALA A 784 -15.75 6.04 -10.13
C ALA A 784 -15.55 7.23 -9.18
N VAL A 785 -16.35 7.33 -8.11
CA VAL A 785 -16.20 8.40 -7.10
C VAL A 785 -14.91 8.23 -6.31
N VAL A 786 -14.57 7.01 -5.93
CA VAL A 786 -13.29 6.69 -5.27
C VAL A 786 -12.10 7.15 -6.11
N ARG A 787 -12.11 6.97 -7.43
CA ARG A 787 -11.05 7.47 -8.32
C ARG A 787 -10.94 8.99 -8.36
N LEU A 788 -12.03 9.69 -8.10
CA LEU A 788 -12.04 11.15 -8.09
C LEU A 788 -11.53 11.71 -6.76
N THR A 789 -11.86 11.07 -5.64
CA THR A 789 -11.59 11.59 -4.29
C THR A 789 -10.29 11.06 -3.68
N GLN A 790 -9.87 9.86 -4.07
CA GLN A 790 -8.72 9.19 -3.48
C GLN A 790 -7.53 9.23 -4.42
N ILE A 791 -7.02 10.43 -4.62
CA ILE A 791 -5.91 10.71 -5.53
C ILE A 791 -4.55 10.59 -4.84
N ASP A 792 -3.52 10.40 -5.62
CA ASP A 792 -2.14 10.61 -5.20
C ASP A 792 -1.72 12.05 -5.52
N TYR A 793 -1.61 12.87 -4.51
CA TYR A 793 -1.24 14.29 -4.63
C TYR A 793 0.13 14.53 -5.30
N ASP A 794 0.84 13.49 -5.67
CA ASP A 794 2.10 13.58 -6.41
C ASP A 794 1.90 13.49 -7.93
N ARG A 795 0.98 12.62 -8.37
CA ARG A 795 0.69 12.37 -9.79
C ARG A 795 -0.57 13.09 -10.27
N ASP A 796 -1.56 13.19 -9.38
CA ASP A 796 -2.83 13.84 -9.64
C ASP A 796 -3.05 14.96 -8.64
N MET A 797 -3.58 16.07 -9.09
CA MET A 797 -4.09 17.12 -8.22
C MET A 797 -5.54 17.40 -8.57
N GLY A 798 -6.43 17.22 -7.61
CA GLY A 798 -7.82 17.64 -7.68
C GLY A 798 -8.05 18.81 -6.74
N LEU A 799 -8.31 20.00 -7.22
CA LEU A 799 -8.76 21.13 -6.40
C LEU A 799 -10.28 21.24 -6.45
N VAL A 800 -10.91 21.41 -5.30
CA VAL A 800 -12.36 21.57 -5.18
C VAL A 800 -12.69 22.91 -4.53
N ALA A 801 -13.81 23.51 -4.95
CA ALA A 801 -14.38 24.69 -4.33
C ALA A 801 -15.53 24.27 -3.41
N VAL A 802 -15.32 24.45 -2.11
CA VAL A 802 -16.29 24.16 -1.06
C VAL A 802 -16.93 25.46 -0.59
N ALA A 803 -18.28 25.51 -0.53
CA ALA A 803 -19.00 26.68 -0.06
C ALA A 803 -18.62 27.01 1.39
N SER A 804 -18.36 28.31 1.71
CA SER A 804 -18.01 28.80 3.04
C SER A 804 -18.94 29.97 3.43
N PRO A 805 -19.41 30.07 4.69
CA PRO A 805 -19.22 29.10 5.77
C PRO A 805 -20.01 27.80 5.55
N PHE A 806 -19.40 26.67 5.90
CA PHE A 806 -20.03 25.38 5.78
C PHE A 806 -21.23 25.22 6.74
N ARG A 807 -22.39 24.82 6.22
CA ARG A 807 -23.61 24.62 6.98
C ARG A 807 -24.20 23.23 6.69
N GLY A 808 -23.71 22.21 7.38
CA GLY A 808 -24.31 20.86 7.25
C GLY A 808 -23.34 19.70 7.50
N PRO A 809 -23.83 18.46 7.54
CA PRO A 809 -23.03 17.29 7.85
C PRO A 809 -22.09 16.84 6.72
N VAL A 810 -22.25 17.35 5.49
CA VAL A 810 -21.42 17.01 4.32
C VAL A 810 -21.15 18.27 3.50
N ALA A 811 -19.88 18.50 3.18
CA ALA A 811 -19.41 19.62 2.39
C ALA A 811 -20.21 19.81 1.08
N GLU A 812 -20.44 21.05 0.67
CA GLU A 812 -21.07 21.39 -0.62
C GLU A 812 -19.96 21.78 -1.59
N ILE A 813 -19.67 20.87 -2.53
CA ILE A 813 -18.73 21.11 -3.61
C ILE A 813 -19.48 21.74 -4.79
N HIS A 814 -19.06 22.92 -5.18
CA HIS A 814 -19.65 23.71 -6.27
C HIS A 814 -18.84 23.66 -7.57
N GLY A 815 -17.61 23.21 -7.51
CA GLY A 815 -16.76 23.02 -8.68
C GLY A 815 -15.47 22.30 -8.33
N GLY A 816 -14.77 21.82 -9.34
CA GLY A 816 -13.46 21.20 -9.20
C GLY A 816 -12.69 21.17 -10.49
N VAL A 817 -11.37 21.14 -10.35
CA VAL A 817 -10.42 20.91 -11.44
C VAL A 817 -9.50 19.78 -11.04
N ARG A 818 -9.28 18.83 -11.95
CA ARG A 818 -8.27 17.79 -11.81
C ARG A 818 -7.19 17.94 -12.86
N ILE A 819 -5.93 17.87 -12.47
CA ILE A 819 -4.77 17.75 -13.34
C ILE A 819 -4.13 16.39 -13.08
N SER A 820 -3.94 15.62 -14.16
CA SER A 820 -3.32 14.29 -14.12
C SER A 820 -2.07 14.30 -15.01
N ALA A 821 -0.90 14.13 -14.40
CA ALA A 821 0.35 14.09 -15.14
C ALA A 821 0.51 12.79 -15.94
N ASP A 822 1.06 12.91 -17.14
CA ASP A 822 1.45 11.77 -17.97
C ASP A 822 2.65 11.03 -17.33
N PRO A 823 2.93 9.79 -17.74
CA PRO A 823 4.00 8.97 -17.14
C PRO A 823 5.39 9.60 -17.19
N ASP A 824 5.66 10.44 -18.18
CA ASP A 824 6.93 11.16 -18.33
C ASP A 824 7.02 12.45 -17.48
N GLY A 825 5.92 12.86 -16.85
CA GLY A 825 5.84 14.08 -16.05
C GLY A 825 5.98 15.39 -16.83
N ARG A 826 6.04 15.34 -18.16
CA ARG A 826 6.23 16.51 -19.03
C ARG A 826 4.93 17.17 -19.44
N THR A 827 3.89 16.36 -19.60
CA THR A 827 2.56 16.81 -19.99
C THR A 827 1.53 16.39 -18.94
N ALA A 828 0.42 17.13 -18.87
CA ALA A 828 -0.68 16.78 -17.96
C ALA A 828 -2.04 17.07 -18.60
N GLU A 829 -2.99 16.16 -18.42
CA GLU A 829 -4.40 16.36 -18.81
C GLU A 829 -5.15 17.09 -17.71
N PHE A 830 -5.92 18.11 -18.07
CA PHE A 830 -6.86 18.73 -17.13
C PHE A 830 -8.31 18.32 -17.43
N ARG A 831 -9.14 18.36 -16.39
CA ARG A 831 -10.60 18.28 -16.45
C ARG A 831 -11.20 19.26 -15.47
N VAL A 832 -12.11 20.11 -15.93
CA VAL A 832 -12.82 21.09 -15.14
C VAL A 832 -14.32 20.80 -15.10
N THR A 833 -14.93 20.95 -13.93
CA THR A 833 -16.38 20.83 -13.74
C THR A 833 -16.82 21.87 -12.74
N VAL A 834 -17.77 22.72 -13.12
CA VAL A 834 -18.38 23.74 -12.26
C VAL A 834 -19.90 23.68 -12.44
N LEU A 835 -20.68 23.82 -11.40
CA LEU A 835 -22.14 23.85 -11.44
C LEU A 835 -22.61 24.94 -12.41
N SER A 836 -23.62 24.64 -13.25
CA SER A 836 -24.09 25.50 -14.36
C SER A 836 -24.43 26.91 -13.90
N GLY A 837 -25.01 27.08 -12.70
CA GLY A 837 -25.34 28.39 -12.15
C GLY A 837 -24.13 29.24 -11.72
N LEU A 838 -22.90 28.68 -11.70
CA LEU A 838 -21.68 29.33 -11.23
C LEU A 838 -20.61 29.46 -12.35
N GLN A 839 -20.88 28.93 -13.53
CA GLN A 839 -19.99 29.08 -14.69
C GLN A 839 -19.88 30.55 -15.10
N GLY A 840 -18.66 30.98 -15.45
CA GLY A 840 -18.39 32.36 -15.87
C GLY A 840 -18.45 33.42 -14.75
N ARG A 841 -18.64 33.01 -13.46
CA ARG A 841 -18.59 33.90 -12.30
C ARG A 841 -17.20 34.00 -11.67
N GLY A 842 -16.17 33.42 -12.32
CA GLY A 842 -14.77 33.49 -11.91
C GLY A 842 -14.28 32.31 -11.06
N LEU A 843 -15.17 31.40 -10.57
CA LEU A 843 -14.78 30.23 -9.81
C LEU A 843 -13.97 29.25 -10.65
N ASP A 844 -14.40 29.01 -11.88
CA ASP A 844 -13.73 28.22 -12.88
C ASP A 844 -12.33 28.77 -13.21
N HIS A 845 -12.21 30.07 -13.38
CA HIS A 845 -10.93 30.74 -13.63
C HIS A 845 -9.96 30.59 -12.44
N ILE A 846 -10.44 30.76 -11.20
CA ILE A 846 -9.62 30.59 -9.98
C ILE A 846 -9.11 29.16 -9.86
N LEU A 847 -10.00 28.17 -10.01
CA LEU A 847 -9.65 26.75 -9.95
C LEU A 847 -8.59 26.37 -10.99
N MET A 848 -8.80 26.78 -12.25
CA MET A 848 -7.85 26.51 -13.32
C MET A 848 -6.52 27.23 -13.10
N SER A 849 -6.51 28.51 -12.73
CA SER A 849 -5.28 29.28 -12.50
C SER A 849 -4.42 28.67 -11.39
N LYS A 850 -5.05 28.24 -10.26
CA LYS A 850 -4.35 27.55 -9.17
C LYS A 850 -3.81 26.19 -9.60
N SER A 851 -4.58 25.46 -10.38
CA SER A 851 -4.15 24.15 -10.92
C SER A 851 -2.99 24.27 -11.90
N LEU A 852 -2.99 25.31 -12.74
CA LEU A 852 -1.86 25.60 -13.66
C LEU A 852 -0.61 26.04 -12.90
N ALA A 853 -0.76 26.86 -11.83
CA ALA A 853 0.36 27.19 -10.94
C ALA A 853 0.97 25.94 -10.30
N TYR A 854 0.13 25.04 -9.77
CA TYR A 854 0.58 23.78 -9.23
C TYR A 854 1.33 22.93 -10.27
N ALA A 855 0.81 22.81 -11.51
CA ALA A 855 1.46 22.08 -12.58
C ALA A 855 2.84 22.66 -12.93
N ARG A 856 2.94 24.00 -12.95
CA ARG A 856 4.21 24.71 -13.21
C ARG A 856 5.25 24.45 -12.10
N ASP A 857 4.83 24.51 -10.85
CA ASP A 857 5.69 24.21 -9.68
C ASP A 857 6.18 22.77 -9.67
N ARG A 858 5.49 21.87 -10.40
CA ARG A 858 5.86 20.47 -10.59
C ARG A 858 6.75 20.20 -11.79
N GLY A 859 7.06 21.22 -12.57
CA GLY A 859 7.88 21.10 -13.77
C GLY A 859 7.14 20.49 -14.96
N VAL A 860 5.80 20.51 -14.95
CA VAL A 860 5.00 20.13 -16.12
C VAL A 860 5.21 21.19 -17.21
N GLY A 861 5.66 20.76 -18.39
CA GLY A 861 5.95 21.68 -19.50
C GLY A 861 4.72 22.05 -20.33
N GLU A 862 3.70 21.19 -20.37
CA GLU A 862 2.47 21.42 -21.16
C GLU A 862 1.25 20.85 -20.46
N VAL A 863 0.15 21.61 -20.43
CA VAL A 863 -1.16 21.13 -19.98
C VAL A 863 -2.13 21.09 -21.16
N TYR A 864 -2.85 19.98 -21.33
CA TYR A 864 -3.83 19.79 -22.38
C TYR A 864 -5.15 19.29 -21.84
N GLY A 865 -6.22 19.47 -22.62
CA GLY A 865 -7.55 18.96 -22.30
C GLY A 865 -8.37 18.68 -23.54
N LYS A 866 -9.41 17.85 -23.39
CA LYS A 866 -10.41 17.59 -24.43
C LYS A 866 -11.73 18.21 -24.01
N VAL A 867 -12.24 19.16 -24.77
CA VAL A 867 -13.43 19.96 -24.47
C VAL A 867 -14.48 19.73 -25.56
N SER A 868 -15.74 19.48 -25.19
CA SER A 868 -16.82 19.38 -26.19
C SER A 868 -17.03 20.72 -26.90
N ARG A 869 -17.29 20.69 -28.21
CA ARG A 869 -17.64 21.88 -29.00
C ARG A 869 -18.91 22.58 -28.45
N ALA A 870 -19.79 21.83 -27.84
CA ALA A 870 -20.99 22.36 -27.19
C ALA A 870 -20.70 23.12 -25.88
N ASP A 871 -19.54 22.90 -25.23
CA ASP A 871 -19.18 23.55 -23.97
C ASP A 871 -18.45 24.90 -24.23
N GLY A 872 -19.19 25.87 -24.73
CA GLY A 872 -18.68 27.20 -25.02
C GLY A 872 -18.09 27.94 -23.80
N ALA A 873 -18.56 27.63 -22.59
CA ALA A 873 -18.05 28.25 -21.35
C ALA A 873 -16.63 27.78 -21.04
N VAL A 874 -16.36 26.50 -21.12
CA VAL A 874 -15.01 25.95 -20.91
C VAL A 874 -14.05 26.35 -22.02
N LEU A 875 -14.50 26.42 -23.29
CA LEU A 875 -13.67 26.93 -24.39
C LEU A 875 -13.31 28.41 -24.20
N ALA A 876 -14.26 29.25 -23.74
CA ALA A 876 -13.99 30.66 -23.43
C ALA A 876 -12.97 30.80 -22.27
N LEU A 877 -13.09 29.97 -21.23
CA LEU A 877 -12.13 29.90 -20.13
C LEU A 877 -10.73 29.51 -20.63
N CYS A 878 -10.64 28.50 -21.49
CA CYS A 878 -9.36 28.06 -22.05
C CYS A 878 -8.70 29.18 -22.87
N ARG A 879 -9.46 29.90 -23.70
CA ARG A 879 -8.95 31.05 -24.46
C ARG A 879 -8.45 32.18 -23.56
N ALA A 880 -9.21 32.48 -22.49
CA ALA A 880 -8.83 33.50 -21.51
C ALA A 880 -7.53 33.17 -20.77
N LEU A 881 -7.25 31.87 -20.58
CA LEU A 881 -6.03 31.35 -19.94
C LEU A 881 -4.87 31.13 -20.94
N GLY A 882 -5.07 31.40 -22.23
CA GLY A 882 -4.04 31.32 -23.25
C GLY A 882 -3.85 29.92 -23.87
N PHE A 883 -4.80 29.02 -23.72
CA PHE A 883 -4.77 27.73 -24.41
C PHE A 883 -4.96 27.90 -25.93
N ARG A 884 -4.26 27.09 -26.71
CA ARG A 884 -4.44 26.98 -28.16
C ARG A 884 -5.37 25.81 -28.47
N GLU A 885 -6.34 26.04 -29.37
CA GLU A 885 -7.26 25.01 -29.86
C GLU A 885 -6.60 24.26 -31.03
N ILE A 886 -6.71 22.93 -31.02
CA ILE A 886 -6.24 22.02 -32.05
C ILE A 886 -7.47 21.28 -32.58
N GLU A 887 -7.79 21.53 -33.88
CA GLU A 887 -8.91 20.88 -34.54
C GLU A 887 -8.62 19.39 -34.76
N PRO A 888 -9.55 18.47 -34.44
CA PRO A 888 -9.40 17.05 -34.72
C PRO A 888 -9.45 16.77 -36.23
N VAL A 889 -8.60 15.84 -36.67
CA VAL A 889 -8.48 15.45 -38.07
C VAL A 889 -9.76 14.79 -38.61
N ASP A 890 -10.60 14.20 -37.78
CA ASP A 890 -11.76 13.38 -38.18
C ASP A 890 -13.13 13.99 -37.83
N GLY A 891 -13.23 15.32 -37.62
CA GLY A 891 -14.51 15.98 -37.33
C GLY A 891 -15.18 15.52 -36.00
N ALA A 892 -14.39 15.03 -35.07
CA ALA A 892 -14.89 14.61 -33.75
C ALA A 892 -15.51 15.79 -32.97
N ASP A 893 -16.49 15.50 -32.13
CA ASP A 893 -17.22 16.49 -31.31
C ASP A 893 -16.40 17.12 -30.18
N MET A 894 -15.14 16.68 -30.00
CA MET A 894 -14.21 17.14 -28.98
C MET A 894 -13.06 17.94 -29.59
N ILE A 895 -12.80 19.13 -29.04
CA ILE A 895 -11.64 19.98 -29.37
C ILE A 895 -10.54 19.71 -28.37
N GLU A 896 -9.31 19.50 -28.84
CA GLU A 896 -8.15 19.43 -27.96
C GLU A 896 -7.59 20.85 -27.73
N VAL A 897 -7.38 21.24 -26.49
CA VAL A 897 -6.79 22.52 -26.11
C VAL A 897 -5.45 22.29 -25.40
N ARG A 898 -4.43 23.10 -25.68
CA ARG A 898 -3.07 22.98 -25.14
C ARG A 898 -2.52 24.30 -24.67
N LEU A 899 -1.80 24.26 -23.55
CA LEU A 899 -1.08 25.39 -22.97
C LEU A 899 0.34 24.97 -22.59
N ALA A 900 1.35 25.58 -23.19
CA ALA A 900 2.73 25.43 -22.74
C ALA A 900 2.92 26.22 -21.43
N LEU A 901 3.49 25.57 -20.43
CA LEU A 901 3.85 26.18 -19.15
C LEU A 901 5.35 26.52 -19.21
N SER A 902 5.67 27.78 -19.41
CA SER A 902 7.06 28.29 -19.38
C SER A 902 7.55 28.46 -17.94
#